data_f0f62d6e994d73e18929e7f2491d2080
#
_entry.id   f0f62d6e994d73e18929e7f2491d2080
#
_cell.length_a   1.000
_cell.length_b   1.000
_cell.length_c   1.000
_cell.angle_alpha   90.00
_cell.angle_beta   90.00
_cell.angle_gamma   90.00
#
_symmetry.space_group_name_H-M   'P 1'
#
loop_
_entity.id
_entity.type
_entity.pdbx_description
1 polymer ?
#
loop_
_entity_poly.entity_id
_entity_poly.type
_entity_poly.pdbx_seq_one_letter_code
_entity_poly.pdbx_strand_id
1 'polypeptide(L)'
;MKKQIVITAIIALVGSSIHAVSAQQTNVGVNSKAPAKSSNGDVAQSTTVNDPADTAIDVETIEAAMVSAVGLGKPRNNMSSVMIIQKKDPIGQQNLGRDIPFLTQSLTNVITTSDAGNGIGYSGIRVRGSDATRTNITINGVPINDAESQGTFWVNMPDLSSSIGSLSLTKGAGLSTHGAGAFGATLAIGTETNSPEPYYQIDQSVGSYGTLKTTLKGASKPIKLSNKETLYINARLSEILSNGFVDRATSNLVGYQTSIAYEKKSQKPQGQNTNQAGMEQLSEYIKRPKKYNTNTTQIKFLAFGGRETTYQSWWGVPIEKYNMGLNPDSNHLAALQNHYLRNTGFSGATYRNSIDSANLFNSNPNKYNYYTYKNEVDNYQQHHQHLYLTHNYTSKKNNQKQLAATLYHTFGTGYFEQFRYGDAFSKYNIPPIRMAADSNITVLLSASDLVRRRWLRNNLIGVNLHHTISVGKDWWIFGLGANQYYGNHFGQVTQILALPNPSSFKTHEYYRAIGNKSDVNAFVKYNHSLTLGRNNNTRGGVYIDMQLRKVNHVGSGTDNDLRNFDFKGNFLFFNPKAGFQLQHATHHHISGYVGVAHREPARSDFTDNPNGAVPRPERMINGELSYLSTFPALPTLNGKSSDNHIRINAYYMHYKDQLVLTGAVNDVGTPLRKNVDVSYRRGLEFEGQYVLWQKDYAVANHSHFERNYLHLIGNLSVSQNIIPNSKVAWQDYATGIPVDTVYKNAPIAYSPNRVAALGLQGQIKKWNVLWLSKWVGRQFLDNTGDVSRSLNPYKFSELTVNYTHKFRSGTSLAFKAQCINVFSARYVSNGYTWGYMYGSRDITQEVFVFPQAPRNFLVGLTWRFSKG
;
A
#
# COMPACT_ATOMS: atom_id res chain seq x y z
N MET A 1 36.18 17.84 14.71
CA MET A 1 35.34 18.77 13.95
C MET A 1 34.41 18.07 12.95
N LYS A 2 34.87 17.29 11.92
CA LYS A 2 33.96 16.65 10.94
C LYS A 2 32.92 15.70 11.55
N LYS A 3 33.21 14.96 12.62
CA LYS A 3 32.26 14.07 13.30
C LYS A 3 31.13 14.80 14.06
N GLN A 4 31.45 15.89 14.72
CA GLN A 4 30.45 16.71 15.42
C GLN A 4 29.51 17.40 14.43
N ILE A 5 30.02 17.87 13.30
CA ILE A 5 29.21 18.52 12.25
C ILE A 5 28.17 17.56 11.65
N VAL A 6 28.51 16.28 11.44
CA VAL A 6 27.56 15.29 10.88
C VAL A 6 26.47 14.92 11.89
N ILE A 7 26.81 14.72 13.15
CA ILE A 7 25.82 14.41 14.20
C ILE A 7 24.95 15.63 14.49
N THR A 8 25.54 16.82 14.53
CA THR A 8 24.81 18.08 14.72
C THR A 8 23.94 18.41 13.50
N ALA A 9 24.39 18.12 12.27
CA ALA A 9 23.56 18.29 11.06
C ALA A 9 22.36 17.33 11.02
N ILE A 10 22.52 16.09 11.47
CA ILE A 10 21.41 15.14 11.59
C ILE A 10 20.42 15.60 12.67
N ILE A 11 20.91 16.09 13.82
CA ILE A 11 20.06 16.62 14.90
C ILE A 11 19.40 17.95 14.48
N ALA A 12 20.12 18.82 13.76
CA ALA A 12 19.56 20.08 13.25
C ALA A 12 18.52 19.88 12.15
N LEU A 13 18.68 18.88 11.27
CA LEU A 13 17.67 18.51 10.27
C LEU A 13 16.40 17.95 10.92
N VAL A 14 16.50 17.25 12.02
CA VAL A 14 15.35 16.79 12.81
C VAL A 14 14.70 17.96 13.57
N GLY A 15 15.49 18.90 14.09
CA GLY A 15 15.00 20.07 14.83
C GLY A 15 14.37 21.15 13.93
N SER A 16 14.93 21.41 12.75
CA SER A 16 14.41 22.43 11.83
C SER A 16 13.10 22.04 11.14
N SER A 17 12.82 20.74 11.01
CA SER A 17 11.53 20.25 10.46
C SER A 17 10.34 20.48 11.40
N ILE A 18 10.59 20.76 12.69
CA ILE A 18 9.54 21.08 13.69
C ILE A 18 9.15 22.57 13.62
N HIS A 19 9.97 23.45 13.04
CA HIS A 19 9.75 24.89 13.02
C HIS A 19 9.40 25.49 11.65
N ALA A 20 9.36 24.71 10.57
CA ALA A 20 9.15 25.22 9.19
C ALA A 20 7.67 25.26 8.75
N VAL A 21 6.75 25.64 9.62
CA VAL A 21 5.34 25.90 9.29
C VAL A 21 4.97 27.38 9.42
N SER A 22 5.88 28.27 9.10
CA SER A 22 5.51 29.70 8.98
C SER A 22 6.58 30.44 8.19
N ALA A 23 6.35 30.60 6.89
CA ALA A 23 6.72 31.82 6.11
C ALA A 23 6.54 31.58 4.59
N GLN A 24 5.56 32.25 4.06
CA GLN A 24 5.49 33.13 2.90
C GLN A 24 6.34 32.86 1.65
N GLN A 25 5.60 32.89 0.55
CA GLN A 25 6.04 33.16 -0.83
C GLN A 25 6.94 34.40 -0.92
N THR A 26 8.06 34.27 -1.58
CA THR A 26 8.65 35.36 -2.38
C THR A 26 9.45 34.78 -3.54
N ASN A 27 9.18 35.33 -4.71
CA ASN A 27 9.90 35.15 -5.98
C ASN A 27 11.35 35.64 -5.86
N VAL A 28 12.33 34.94 -6.42
CA VAL A 28 13.52 35.59 -7.00
C VAL A 28 14.12 34.75 -8.12
N GLY A 29 14.57 35.48 -9.10
CA GLY A 29 14.94 35.14 -10.45
C GLY A 29 16.28 34.40 -10.61
N VAL A 30 16.36 33.88 -11.81
CA VAL A 30 17.48 33.22 -12.46
C VAL A 30 18.65 34.18 -12.67
N ASN A 31 19.87 33.72 -12.39
CA ASN A 31 21.03 34.16 -13.18
C ASN A 31 22.10 33.08 -13.33
N SER A 32 22.45 32.84 -14.57
CA SER A 32 23.45 31.92 -15.10
C SER A 32 24.86 32.45 -14.94
N LYS A 33 25.83 31.59 -14.72
CA LYS A 33 27.16 31.63 -15.37
C LYS A 33 27.98 30.39 -15.08
N ALA A 34 28.34 29.66 -16.15
CA ALA A 34 29.54 28.83 -16.21
C ALA A 34 30.74 29.73 -16.59
N PRO A 35 32.00 29.36 -16.43
CA PRO A 35 32.67 28.37 -17.23
C PRO A 35 33.84 27.57 -16.55
N ALA A 36 34.29 26.58 -17.16
CA ALA A 36 35.38 26.19 -18.04
C ALA A 36 36.48 25.33 -17.41
N LYS A 37 36.74 24.23 -18.09
CA LYS A 37 37.91 23.43 -18.46
C LYS A 37 39.27 23.54 -17.73
N SER A 38 39.81 22.30 -17.43
CA SER A 38 41.07 21.75 -18.01
C SER A 38 41.37 20.43 -17.31
N SER A 39 41.59 19.32 -17.92
CA SER A 39 42.59 18.66 -18.76
C SER A 39 43.65 17.88 -17.98
N ASN A 40 43.85 16.64 -18.50
CA ASN A 40 45.00 15.71 -18.31
C ASN A 40 45.02 14.94 -17.01
N GLY A 41 45.01 13.64 -16.98
CA GLY A 41 45.70 12.60 -17.80
C GLY A 41 46.47 11.75 -16.81
N ASP A 42 46.18 10.47 -16.75
CA ASP A 42 47.18 9.46 -16.76
C ASP A 42 46.62 8.05 -16.46
N VAL A 43 47.20 7.11 -17.15
CA VAL A 43 46.95 5.68 -17.26
C VAL A 43 47.35 5.01 -15.97
N ALA A 44 46.53 4.12 -15.45
CA ALA A 44 46.97 3.06 -14.54
C ALA A 44 46.17 1.79 -14.70
N GLN A 45 46.88 0.82 -15.08
CA GLN A 45 46.77 -0.64 -15.11
C GLN A 45 45.58 -1.30 -14.44
N SER A 46 44.99 -2.22 -15.21
CA SER A 46 44.01 -3.23 -14.78
C SER A 46 44.62 -4.18 -13.75
N THR A 47 44.06 -4.24 -12.57
CA THR A 47 44.18 -5.41 -11.71
C THR A 47 42.81 -6.13 -11.72
N THR A 48 42.87 -7.36 -12.23
CA THR A 48 41.79 -8.34 -12.18
C THR A 48 41.40 -8.59 -10.74
N VAL A 49 40.23 -8.13 -10.34
CA VAL A 49 39.58 -8.52 -9.08
C VAL A 49 38.65 -9.67 -9.38
N ASN A 50 38.95 -10.82 -8.80
CA ASN A 50 38.10 -12.00 -8.80
C ASN A 50 36.73 -11.61 -8.25
N ASP A 51 35.74 -11.81 -9.06
CA ASP A 51 34.32 -11.54 -8.75
C ASP A 51 33.80 -12.61 -7.76
N PRO A 52 33.42 -12.28 -6.56
CA PRO A 52 32.76 -13.22 -5.65
C PRO A 52 31.27 -13.30 -5.98
N ALA A 53 30.95 -13.92 -7.12
CA ALA A 53 29.57 -14.11 -7.55
C ALA A 53 28.73 -15.04 -6.64
N ASP A 54 29.32 -15.66 -5.64
CA ASP A 54 28.63 -16.55 -4.69
C ASP A 54 28.32 -15.95 -3.33
N THR A 55 28.72 -14.70 -3.05
CA THR A 55 28.45 -14.03 -1.79
C THR A 55 27.43 -12.88 -1.89
N ALA A 56 26.95 -12.58 -3.09
CA ALA A 56 25.92 -11.54 -3.33
C ALA A 56 24.55 -11.87 -2.74
N ILE A 57 24.37 -13.07 -2.19
CA ILE A 57 23.13 -13.49 -1.52
C ILE A 57 22.96 -12.82 -0.14
N ASP A 58 24.02 -12.28 0.45
CA ASP A 58 24.00 -11.81 1.83
C ASP A 58 23.63 -10.34 2.01
N VAL A 59 23.66 -9.54 1.00
CA VAL A 59 23.30 -8.11 1.10
C VAL A 59 21.80 -7.92 0.94
N GLU A 60 21.14 -8.77 0.16
CA GLU A 60 19.67 -8.83 0.06
C GLU A 60 19.00 -9.24 1.38
N THR A 61 19.75 -9.94 2.23
CA THR A 61 19.30 -10.36 3.56
C THR A 61 19.21 -9.23 4.57
N ILE A 62 19.85 -8.11 4.37
CA ILE A 62 19.84 -7.04 5.37
C ILE A 62 18.56 -6.20 5.28
N GLU A 63 17.91 -6.18 4.16
CA GLU A 63 16.65 -5.46 3.98
C GLU A 63 15.42 -6.32 4.03
N ALA A 64 15.47 -7.48 3.47
CA ALA A 64 14.64 -8.55 3.97
C ALA A 64 14.83 -8.61 5.49
N ALA A 65 15.93 -8.20 6.08
CA ALA A 65 16.13 -8.13 7.52
C ALA A 65 15.51 -6.93 8.19
N MET A 66 15.13 -5.86 7.53
CA MET A 66 14.21 -4.95 8.23
C MET A 66 12.74 -5.38 8.09
N VAL A 67 12.38 -6.03 7.05
CA VAL A 67 11.16 -6.84 6.95
C VAL A 67 11.32 -8.15 7.72
N SER A 68 12.51 -8.65 7.94
CA SER A 68 12.90 -9.83 8.71
C SER A 68 13.88 -9.58 9.85
N ALA A 69 14.28 -8.32 10.14
CA ALA A 69 14.84 -7.95 11.47
C ALA A 69 13.90 -8.29 12.58
N VAL A 70 12.82 -8.53 12.07
CA VAL A 70 11.74 -9.12 12.64
C VAL A 70 11.75 -10.64 12.55
N GLY A 71 12.83 -11.19 12.34
CA GLY A 71 13.11 -12.56 12.59
C GLY A 71 13.01 -13.43 11.37
N LEU A 72 14.03 -13.99 11.07
CA LEU A 72 14.30 -15.20 10.33
C LEU A 72 15.25 -14.93 9.17
N GLY A 73 16.49 -15.16 9.43
CA GLY A 73 17.52 -15.28 8.40
C GLY A 73 17.04 -16.24 7.31
N LYS A 74 17.04 -15.72 6.08
CA LYS A 74 16.69 -16.32 4.79
C LYS A 74 15.20 -16.57 4.54
N PRO A 75 14.66 -16.16 3.38
CA PRO A 75 13.25 -16.31 2.98
C PRO A 75 12.72 -17.76 2.99
N ARG A 76 13.59 -18.74 3.15
CA ARG A 76 13.23 -20.18 3.20
C ARG A 76 12.55 -20.60 4.51
N ASN A 77 12.55 -19.76 5.53
CA ASN A 77 12.07 -20.11 6.87
C ASN A 77 10.83 -19.33 7.29
N ASN A 78 10.05 -18.80 6.35
CA ASN A 78 8.87 -17.98 6.66
C ASN A 78 7.57 -18.78 6.61
N MET A 79 6.61 -18.29 7.40
CA MET A 79 5.24 -18.76 7.50
C MET A 79 4.61 -19.12 6.16
N SER A 80 3.62 -19.98 6.21
CA SER A 80 2.95 -20.61 5.09
C SER A 80 2.43 -19.69 3.97
N SER A 81 2.16 -18.44 4.24
CA SER A 81 1.47 -17.53 3.29
C SER A 81 2.20 -16.22 3.01
N VAL A 82 3.53 -16.22 3.02
CA VAL A 82 4.33 -15.05 2.66
C VAL A 82 4.74 -15.10 1.20
N MET A 83 4.46 -14.01 0.47
CA MET A 83 4.86 -13.79 -0.92
C MET A 83 5.77 -12.57 -0.99
N ILE A 84 6.89 -12.68 -1.71
CA ILE A 84 7.90 -11.63 -1.81
C ILE A 84 8.10 -11.24 -3.28
N ILE A 85 8.04 -9.96 -3.57
CA ILE A 85 8.39 -9.35 -4.87
C ILE A 85 9.63 -8.48 -4.63
N GLN A 86 10.69 -8.74 -5.38
CA GLN A 86 11.88 -7.91 -5.38
C GLN A 86 11.87 -6.96 -6.57
N LYS A 87 12.56 -5.83 -6.47
CA LYS A 87 12.68 -4.87 -7.57
C LYS A 87 13.21 -5.48 -8.86
N LYS A 88 14.11 -6.47 -8.74
CA LYS A 88 14.69 -7.19 -9.89
C LYS A 88 13.71 -8.14 -10.57
N ASP A 89 12.64 -8.54 -9.90
CA ASP A 89 11.63 -9.42 -10.45
C ASP A 89 10.86 -8.72 -11.59
N PRO A 90 10.42 -9.43 -12.63
CA PRO A 90 9.63 -8.84 -13.71
C PRO A 90 8.41 -8.08 -13.23
N ILE A 91 7.76 -8.55 -12.17
CA ILE A 91 6.64 -7.87 -11.53
C ILE A 91 7.09 -6.56 -10.87
N GLY A 92 8.23 -6.56 -10.15
CA GLY A 92 8.79 -5.36 -9.53
C GLY A 92 9.26 -4.30 -10.54
N GLN A 93 9.47 -4.68 -11.80
CA GLN A 93 9.86 -3.77 -12.89
C GLN A 93 8.68 -3.06 -13.58
N GLN A 94 7.42 -3.36 -13.21
CA GLN A 94 6.21 -2.83 -13.88
C GLN A 94 5.86 -1.38 -13.52
N ASN A 95 6.71 -0.67 -12.79
CA ASN A 95 6.41 0.70 -12.39
C ASN A 95 6.49 1.69 -13.57
N LEU A 96 5.33 2.03 -14.13
CA LEU A 96 5.15 3.08 -15.16
C LEU A 96 4.20 4.20 -14.70
N GLY A 97 3.84 4.25 -13.41
CA GLY A 97 2.99 5.30 -12.83
C GLY A 97 1.78 4.79 -12.07
N ARG A 98 1.40 3.50 -12.24
CA ARG A 98 0.33 2.92 -11.41
C ARG A 98 0.75 2.75 -9.96
N ASP A 99 -0.22 2.80 -9.06
CA ASP A 99 -0.01 2.69 -7.62
C ASP A 99 0.47 1.30 -7.18
N ILE A 100 1.03 1.23 -5.97
CA ILE A 100 1.59 0.00 -5.38
C ILE A 100 0.63 -1.19 -5.38
N PRO A 101 -0.70 -1.06 -5.11
CA PRO A 101 -1.62 -2.18 -5.20
C PRO A 101 -1.48 -2.97 -6.51
N PHE A 102 -1.26 -2.31 -7.64
CA PHE A 102 -1.16 -2.95 -8.95
C PHE A 102 0.11 -3.79 -9.12
N LEU A 103 1.16 -3.56 -8.34
CA LEU A 103 2.31 -4.46 -8.28
C LEU A 103 1.98 -5.80 -7.61
N THR A 104 0.92 -5.85 -6.80
CA THR A 104 0.49 -7.05 -6.07
C THR A 104 -0.62 -7.83 -6.78
N GLN A 105 -1.15 -7.34 -7.88
CA GLN A 105 -2.34 -7.91 -8.54
C GLN A 105 -2.17 -9.36 -9.02
N SER A 106 -0.93 -9.79 -9.29
CA SER A 106 -0.61 -11.18 -9.66
C SER A 106 -0.59 -12.13 -8.47
N LEU A 107 -0.56 -11.62 -7.23
CA LEU A 107 -0.46 -12.45 -6.03
C LEU A 107 -1.77 -13.20 -5.76
N THR A 108 -1.64 -14.36 -5.10
CA THR A 108 -2.77 -15.26 -4.80
C THR A 108 -3.78 -14.59 -3.88
N ASN A 109 -5.06 -14.61 -4.31
CA ASN A 109 -6.20 -14.07 -3.56
C ASN A 109 -6.06 -12.57 -3.20
N VAL A 110 -5.49 -11.80 -4.12
CA VAL A 110 -5.40 -10.34 -4.06
C VAL A 110 -6.29 -9.73 -5.13
N ILE A 111 -7.06 -8.72 -4.78
CA ILE A 111 -7.88 -7.92 -5.68
C ILE A 111 -7.45 -6.47 -5.55
N THR A 112 -7.25 -5.80 -6.69
CA THR A 112 -6.93 -4.39 -6.76
C THR A 112 -8.09 -3.60 -7.32
N THR A 113 -8.27 -2.37 -6.84
CA THR A 113 -9.34 -1.47 -7.27
C THR A 113 -8.76 -0.11 -7.66
N SER A 114 -9.41 0.59 -8.58
CA SER A 114 -9.09 1.96 -8.96
C SER A 114 -10.37 2.74 -9.18
N ASP A 115 -10.54 3.83 -8.47
CA ASP A 115 -11.71 4.69 -8.62
C ASP A 115 -11.62 5.51 -9.91
N ALA A 116 -10.42 5.91 -10.30
CA ALA A 116 -10.15 6.57 -11.59
C ALA A 116 -10.18 5.59 -12.80
N GLY A 117 -10.20 4.28 -12.57
CA GLY A 117 -10.31 3.23 -13.57
C GLY A 117 -9.01 2.87 -14.29
N ASN A 118 -7.93 3.64 -14.19
CA ASN A 118 -6.65 3.41 -14.87
C ASN A 118 -5.49 3.05 -13.94
N GLY A 119 -5.73 2.94 -12.61
CA GLY A 119 -4.73 2.56 -11.62
C GLY A 119 -3.87 3.69 -11.09
N ILE A 120 -4.22 4.95 -11.34
CA ILE A 120 -3.57 6.16 -10.83
C ILE A 120 -4.61 6.96 -10.04
N GLY A 121 -4.23 7.51 -8.90
CA GLY A 121 -5.13 8.20 -8.00
C GLY A 121 -5.62 7.31 -6.85
N TYR A 122 -6.92 7.33 -6.53
CA TYR A 122 -7.45 6.49 -5.47
C TYR A 122 -7.50 5.03 -5.90
N SER A 123 -6.70 4.21 -5.22
CA SER A 123 -6.58 2.78 -5.48
C SER A 123 -6.61 1.99 -4.18
N GLY A 124 -7.04 0.73 -4.26
CA GLY A 124 -7.22 -0.14 -3.10
C GLY A 124 -6.70 -1.55 -3.32
N ILE A 125 -6.55 -2.27 -2.20
CA ILE A 125 -6.17 -3.67 -2.16
C ILE A 125 -7.10 -4.43 -1.22
N ARG A 126 -7.52 -5.62 -1.61
CA ARG A 126 -8.23 -6.58 -0.77
C ARG A 126 -7.49 -7.92 -0.81
N VAL A 127 -7.30 -8.51 0.36
CA VAL A 127 -6.59 -9.79 0.52
C VAL A 127 -7.51 -10.79 1.20
N ARG A 128 -7.80 -11.92 0.56
CA ARG A 128 -8.81 -12.90 1.05
C ARG A 128 -10.16 -12.25 1.39
N GLY A 129 -10.56 -11.21 0.62
CA GLY A 129 -11.75 -10.43 0.88
C GLY A 129 -11.67 -9.48 2.10
N SER A 130 -10.56 -9.42 2.81
CA SER A 130 -10.32 -8.39 3.84
C SER A 130 -10.10 -7.04 3.17
N ASP A 131 -10.78 -6.01 3.64
CA ASP A 131 -10.69 -4.65 3.09
C ASP A 131 -9.38 -3.94 3.46
N ALA A 132 -9.16 -2.76 2.89
CA ALA A 132 -7.95 -1.96 3.10
C ALA A 132 -7.70 -1.62 4.57
N THR A 133 -8.76 -1.48 5.38
CA THR A 133 -8.62 -1.14 6.82
C THR A 133 -8.17 -2.33 7.66
N ARG A 134 -8.25 -3.55 7.13
CA ARG A 134 -7.76 -4.80 7.75
C ARG A 134 -6.43 -5.24 7.17
N THR A 135 -5.88 -4.47 6.24
CA THR A 135 -4.56 -4.72 5.66
C THR A 135 -3.56 -3.75 6.29
N ASN A 136 -2.69 -4.29 7.13
CA ASN A 136 -1.61 -3.51 7.73
C ASN A 136 -0.54 -3.20 6.67
N ILE A 137 -0.19 -1.95 6.51
CA ILE A 137 0.85 -1.49 5.59
C ILE A 137 2.01 -0.98 6.41
N THR A 138 3.23 -1.47 6.13
CA THR A 138 4.44 -0.98 6.80
C THR A 138 5.51 -0.57 5.79
N ILE A 139 6.26 0.48 6.11
CA ILE A 139 7.48 0.88 5.37
C ILE A 139 8.67 0.72 6.31
N ASN A 140 9.58 -0.19 5.97
CA ASN A 140 10.73 -0.55 6.82
C ASN A 140 10.32 -0.84 8.28
N GLY A 141 9.19 -1.52 8.50
CA GLY A 141 8.66 -1.88 9.81
C GLY A 141 7.87 -0.79 10.54
N VAL A 142 7.72 0.41 9.96
CA VAL A 142 6.88 1.49 10.50
C VAL A 142 5.48 1.38 9.92
N PRO A 143 4.40 1.33 10.74
CA PRO A 143 3.03 1.30 10.24
C PRO A 143 2.66 2.64 9.58
N ILE A 144 1.98 2.56 8.43
CA ILE A 144 1.61 3.71 7.58
C ILE A 144 0.10 3.93 7.53
N ASN A 145 -0.69 2.95 7.96
CA ASN A 145 -2.13 3.12 8.04
C ASN A 145 -2.47 4.36 8.89
N ASP A 146 -3.39 5.15 8.42
CA ASP A 146 -3.95 6.26 9.22
C ASP A 146 -4.53 5.75 10.53
N ALA A 147 -4.28 6.42 11.63
CA ALA A 147 -4.62 5.92 12.95
C ALA A 147 -6.13 5.91 13.23
N GLU A 148 -6.90 6.83 12.67
CA GLU A 148 -8.34 6.94 12.86
C GLU A 148 -9.14 6.11 11.87
N SER A 149 -8.86 6.25 10.56
CA SER A 149 -9.56 5.52 9.49
C SER A 149 -9.05 4.09 9.32
N GLN A 150 -7.83 3.82 9.78
CA GLN A 150 -7.09 2.56 9.62
C GLN A 150 -6.83 2.17 8.15
N GLY A 151 -7.15 3.06 7.22
CA GLY A 151 -6.86 2.91 5.80
C GLY A 151 -5.45 3.38 5.40
N THR A 152 -5.06 3.09 4.17
CA THR A 152 -3.86 3.64 3.55
C THR A 152 -4.24 4.30 2.24
N PHE A 153 -3.90 5.57 2.10
CA PHE A 153 -4.16 6.37 0.91
C PHE A 153 -2.86 6.48 0.10
N TRP A 154 -2.77 5.73 -1.00
CA TRP A 154 -1.56 5.64 -1.83
C TRP A 154 -1.24 6.97 -2.51
N VAL A 155 -2.26 7.78 -2.81
CA VAL A 155 -2.13 9.13 -3.37
C VAL A 155 -1.28 10.06 -2.50
N ASN A 156 -1.25 9.83 -1.17
CA ASN A 156 -0.45 10.62 -0.23
C ASN A 156 1.05 10.29 -0.26
N MET A 157 1.42 9.22 -0.96
CA MET A 157 2.80 8.75 -1.12
C MET A 157 3.15 8.56 -2.61
N PRO A 158 3.09 9.65 -3.43
CA PRO A 158 3.24 9.57 -4.87
C PRO A 158 4.53 8.88 -5.29
N ASP A 159 4.41 7.99 -6.28
CA ASP A 159 5.53 7.24 -6.86
C ASP A 159 6.44 6.53 -5.85
N LEU A 160 5.90 6.15 -4.69
CA LEU A 160 6.67 5.36 -3.72
C LEU A 160 7.22 4.08 -4.34
N SER A 161 6.54 3.51 -5.34
CA SER A 161 6.97 2.34 -6.12
C SER A 161 8.35 2.49 -6.76
N SER A 162 8.78 3.72 -7.11
CA SER A 162 10.13 4.00 -7.61
C SER A 162 11.23 3.84 -6.55
N SER A 163 10.86 3.77 -5.28
CA SER A 163 11.79 3.66 -4.14
C SER A 163 11.72 2.30 -3.43
N ILE A 164 10.90 1.38 -3.93
CA ILE A 164 10.76 0.03 -3.35
C ILE A 164 11.96 -0.82 -3.76
N GLY A 165 12.60 -1.45 -2.79
CA GLY A 165 13.58 -2.52 -2.96
C GLY A 165 12.92 -3.90 -2.91
N SER A 166 11.98 -4.08 -1.97
CA SER A 166 11.22 -5.32 -1.78
C SER A 166 9.80 -5.03 -1.30
N LEU A 167 8.90 -5.97 -1.59
CA LEU A 167 7.53 -5.94 -1.16
C LEU A 167 7.14 -7.35 -0.71
N SER A 168 6.61 -7.47 0.50
CA SER A 168 6.24 -8.75 1.11
C SER A 168 4.79 -8.71 1.57
N LEU A 169 3.99 -9.67 1.09
CA LEU A 169 2.60 -9.85 1.50
C LEU A 169 2.49 -11.07 2.41
N THR A 170 2.09 -10.85 3.66
CA THR A 170 1.71 -11.90 4.62
C THR A 170 0.20 -11.89 4.78
N LYS A 171 -0.45 -13.04 4.61
CA LYS A 171 -1.90 -13.19 4.75
C LYS A 171 -2.28 -13.64 6.16
N GLY A 172 -3.51 -13.35 6.59
CA GLY A 172 -4.01 -13.69 7.92
C GLY A 172 -3.48 -12.79 9.04
N ALA A 173 -3.50 -13.30 10.28
CA ALA A 173 -3.17 -12.53 11.49
C ALA A 173 -1.71 -12.01 11.55
N GLY A 174 -0.83 -12.52 10.71
CA GLY A 174 0.58 -12.12 10.70
C GLY A 174 1.31 -12.40 12.01
N LEU A 175 2.57 -11.98 12.09
CA LEU A 175 3.40 -12.05 13.30
C LEU A 175 3.33 -10.72 14.06
N SER A 176 3.60 -10.75 15.37
CA SER A 176 3.67 -9.53 16.21
C SER A 176 4.75 -8.55 15.74
N THR A 177 5.75 -9.10 15.10
CA THR A 177 6.84 -8.37 14.44
C THR A 177 6.40 -7.52 13.23
N HIS A 178 5.23 -7.76 12.65
CA HIS A 178 4.66 -6.89 11.62
C HIS A 178 3.98 -5.63 12.19
N GLY A 179 4.07 -5.43 13.49
CA GLY A 179 3.47 -4.30 14.19
C GLY A 179 2.08 -4.59 14.76
N ALA A 180 1.55 -3.62 15.47
CA ALA A 180 0.31 -3.74 16.23
C ALA A 180 -0.94 -3.90 15.34
N GLY A 181 -0.90 -3.41 14.10
CA GLY A 181 -2.02 -3.43 13.16
C GLY A 181 -2.19 -4.74 12.36
N ALA A 182 -1.34 -5.74 12.56
CA ALA A 182 -1.43 -7.01 11.82
C ALA A 182 -2.72 -7.77 12.17
N PHE A 183 -3.66 -7.86 11.22
CA PHE A 183 -4.97 -8.49 11.40
C PHE A 183 -5.36 -9.39 10.22
N GLY A 184 -5.88 -8.84 9.11
CA GLY A 184 -6.31 -9.63 7.94
C GLY A 184 -5.19 -9.95 6.95
N ALA A 185 -4.28 -9.03 6.78
CA ALA A 185 -3.04 -9.18 6.00
C ALA A 185 -2.02 -8.12 6.41
N THR A 186 -0.76 -8.32 6.03
CA THR A 186 0.29 -7.30 6.14
C THR A 186 1.04 -7.20 4.82
N LEU A 187 1.11 -5.99 4.26
CA LEU A 187 1.95 -5.64 3.14
C LEU A 187 3.16 -4.84 3.68
N ALA A 188 4.30 -5.48 3.73
CA ALA A 188 5.52 -4.86 4.21
C ALA A 188 6.37 -4.41 3.03
N ILE A 189 6.73 -3.14 3.02
CA ILE A 189 7.49 -2.47 1.98
C ILE A 189 8.89 -2.19 2.52
N GLY A 190 9.90 -2.74 1.86
CA GLY A 190 11.29 -2.38 2.07
C GLY A 190 11.72 -1.32 1.05
N THR A 191 12.24 -0.18 1.53
CA THR A 191 12.82 0.82 0.62
C THR A 191 14.16 0.32 0.08
N GLU A 192 14.62 0.90 -1.03
CA GLU A 192 15.93 0.53 -1.59
C GLU A 192 17.08 0.71 -0.60
N THR A 193 18.10 -0.16 -0.73
CA THR A 193 19.34 -0.11 0.04
C THR A 193 20.24 1.07 -0.36
N ASN A 194 21.26 1.29 0.47
CA ASN A 194 22.34 2.21 0.15
C ASN A 194 23.07 1.71 -1.12
N SER A 195 23.15 2.55 -2.15
CA SER A 195 23.87 2.18 -3.36
C SER A 195 25.37 2.12 -3.09
N PRO A 196 26.07 1.03 -3.49
CA PRO A 196 27.52 0.98 -3.39
C PRO A 196 28.21 1.91 -4.40
N GLU A 197 27.49 2.33 -5.45
CA GLU A 197 28.02 3.18 -6.52
C GLU A 197 27.11 4.40 -6.75
N PRO A 198 27.71 5.54 -7.16
CA PRO A 198 26.95 6.72 -7.50
C PRO A 198 26.16 6.49 -8.77
N TYR A 199 24.96 7.06 -8.83
CA TYR A 199 24.19 7.09 -10.05
C TYR A 199 23.23 8.28 -10.09
N TYR A 200 22.86 8.67 -11.31
CA TYR A 200 21.74 9.54 -11.60
C TYR A 200 20.79 8.80 -12.55
N GLN A 201 19.52 8.93 -12.34
CA GLN A 201 18.49 8.24 -13.12
C GLN A 201 17.33 9.18 -13.41
N ILE A 202 16.89 9.16 -14.67
CA ILE A 202 15.70 9.84 -15.16
C ILE A 202 14.75 8.74 -15.66
N ASP A 203 13.55 8.70 -15.12
CA ASP A 203 12.45 7.86 -15.58
C ASP A 203 11.36 8.75 -16.15
N GLN A 204 11.03 8.56 -17.42
CA GLN A 204 9.94 9.25 -18.09
C GLN A 204 8.94 8.23 -18.62
N SER A 205 7.66 8.39 -18.28
CA SER A 205 6.59 7.54 -18.81
C SER A 205 5.45 8.38 -19.34
N VAL A 206 4.85 7.91 -20.44
CA VAL A 206 3.65 8.50 -21.05
C VAL A 206 2.62 7.39 -21.29
N GLY A 207 1.35 7.74 -21.35
CA GLY A 207 0.32 6.75 -21.59
C GLY A 207 -1.06 7.29 -21.84
N SER A 208 -2.02 6.38 -21.94
CA SER A 208 -3.43 6.68 -22.13
C SER A 208 -3.95 7.61 -21.04
N TYR A 209 -5.01 8.34 -21.34
CA TYR A 209 -5.67 9.30 -20.41
C TYR A 209 -4.77 10.44 -19.96
N GLY A 210 -3.92 10.93 -20.84
CA GLY A 210 -3.00 12.02 -20.52
C GLY A 210 -2.00 11.68 -19.41
N THR A 211 -1.71 10.40 -19.23
CA THR A 211 -0.77 9.96 -18.18
C THR A 211 0.64 10.41 -18.54
N LEU A 212 1.27 11.12 -17.60
CA LEU A 212 2.67 11.54 -17.65
C LEU A 212 3.30 11.29 -16.30
N LYS A 213 4.44 10.59 -16.28
CA LYS A 213 5.24 10.42 -15.08
C LYS A 213 6.67 10.84 -15.34
N THR A 214 7.22 11.65 -14.45
CA THR A 214 8.63 12.03 -14.43
C THR A 214 9.21 11.70 -13.07
N THR A 215 10.32 10.96 -13.04
CA THR A 215 11.05 10.68 -11.80
C THR A 215 12.53 10.97 -11.98
N LEU A 216 13.06 11.81 -11.11
CA LEU A 216 14.48 12.08 -10.97
C LEU A 216 15.00 11.38 -9.71
N LYS A 217 16.04 10.56 -9.84
CA LYS A 217 16.58 9.78 -8.75
C LYS A 217 18.10 9.74 -8.79
N GLY A 218 18.74 9.71 -7.62
CA GLY A 218 20.19 9.64 -7.57
C GLY A 218 20.71 9.16 -6.21
N ALA A 219 21.93 8.65 -6.25
CA ALA A 219 22.71 8.30 -5.06
C ALA A 219 24.12 8.86 -5.20
N SER A 220 24.64 9.39 -4.09
CA SER A 220 26.02 9.84 -4.04
C SER A 220 27.00 8.65 -4.05
N LYS A 221 28.26 8.91 -4.42
CA LYS A 221 29.34 7.99 -4.09
C LYS A 221 29.38 7.80 -2.56
N PRO A 222 29.58 6.56 -2.06
CA PRO A 222 29.80 6.32 -0.65
C PRO A 222 30.93 7.20 -0.11
N ILE A 223 30.65 8.05 0.87
CA ILE A 223 31.59 9.00 1.46
C ILE A 223 32.29 8.29 2.62
N LYS A 224 33.54 7.92 2.45
CA LYS A 224 34.34 7.31 3.50
C LYS A 224 34.76 8.39 4.50
N LEU A 225 34.25 8.32 5.72
CA LEU A 225 34.64 9.20 6.84
C LEU A 225 35.91 8.65 7.55
N SER A 226 36.06 7.32 7.52
CA SER A 226 37.24 6.58 7.97
C SER A 226 37.25 5.19 7.33
N ASN A 227 38.28 4.38 7.61
CA ASN A 227 38.32 2.97 7.16
C ASN A 227 37.17 2.10 7.69
N LYS A 228 36.43 2.58 8.70
CA LYS A 228 35.32 1.87 9.36
C LYS A 228 33.99 2.53 9.16
N GLU A 229 33.96 3.76 8.65
CA GLU A 229 32.77 4.60 8.68
C GLU A 229 32.46 5.13 7.29
N THR A 230 31.23 4.94 6.85
CA THR A 230 30.76 5.35 5.52
C THR A 230 29.42 6.06 5.63
N LEU A 231 29.25 7.13 4.87
CA LEU A 231 27.99 7.87 4.73
C LEU A 231 27.44 7.66 3.32
N TYR A 232 26.14 7.41 3.22
CA TYR A 232 25.39 7.24 1.99
C TYR A 232 24.27 8.27 1.92
N ILE A 233 24.04 8.83 0.74
CA ILE A 233 22.97 9.79 0.48
C ILE A 233 22.25 9.37 -0.79
N ASN A 234 20.94 9.32 -0.76
CA ASN A 234 20.09 9.16 -1.95
C ASN A 234 18.87 10.07 -1.89
N ALA A 235 18.36 10.42 -3.06
CA ALA A 235 17.19 11.27 -3.20
C ALA A 235 16.38 10.87 -4.43
N ARG A 236 15.06 11.16 -4.37
CA ARG A 236 14.09 11.03 -5.45
C ARG A 236 13.12 12.22 -5.43
N LEU A 237 12.80 12.72 -6.60
CA LEU A 237 11.69 13.64 -6.87
C LEU A 237 10.85 13.05 -7.99
N SER A 238 9.55 13.17 -7.91
CA SER A 238 8.65 12.62 -8.94
C SER A 238 7.36 13.41 -9.03
N GLU A 239 6.80 13.39 -10.24
CA GLU A 239 5.48 13.92 -10.56
C GLU A 239 4.72 12.90 -11.43
N ILE A 240 3.43 12.72 -11.15
CA ILE A 240 2.52 11.91 -11.94
C ILE A 240 1.28 12.75 -12.24
N LEU A 241 0.97 12.87 -13.53
CA LEU A 241 -0.25 13.51 -14.03
C LEU A 241 -1.12 12.45 -14.70
N SER A 242 -2.44 12.55 -14.55
CA SER A 242 -3.40 11.68 -15.23
C SER A 242 -4.78 12.33 -15.25
N ASN A 243 -5.50 12.19 -16.36
CA ASN A 243 -6.90 12.60 -16.44
C ASN A 243 -7.86 11.53 -15.89
N GLY A 244 -7.36 10.31 -15.60
CA GLY A 244 -8.22 9.18 -15.26
C GLY A 244 -9.05 8.69 -16.47
N PHE A 245 -9.62 7.49 -16.32
CA PHE A 245 -10.60 6.97 -17.30
C PHE A 245 -12.03 7.44 -16.99
N VAL A 246 -12.39 7.43 -15.70
CA VAL A 246 -13.68 7.94 -15.23
C VAL A 246 -13.64 9.47 -15.27
N ASP A 247 -14.75 10.12 -15.69
CA ASP A 247 -14.85 11.58 -15.66
C ASP A 247 -14.57 12.10 -14.25
N ARG A 248 -13.88 13.25 -14.16
CA ARG A 248 -13.55 13.90 -12.89
C ARG A 248 -12.55 13.14 -12.02
N ALA A 249 -11.79 12.19 -12.58
CA ALA A 249 -10.79 11.41 -11.87
C ALA A 249 -9.36 11.89 -12.17
N THR A 250 -9.18 13.19 -12.33
CA THR A 250 -7.86 13.77 -12.59
C THR A 250 -6.97 13.66 -11.35
N SER A 251 -5.68 13.47 -11.59
CA SER A 251 -4.67 13.39 -10.53
C SER A 251 -3.43 14.18 -10.92
N ASN A 252 -2.95 15.02 -10.01
CA ASN A 252 -1.63 15.64 -10.02
C ASN A 252 -0.94 15.30 -8.70
N LEU A 253 0.06 14.44 -8.79
CA LEU A 253 0.71 13.82 -7.64
C LEU A 253 2.20 14.16 -7.65
N VAL A 254 2.67 14.92 -6.66
CA VAL A 254 4.09 15.28 -6.51
C VAL A 254 4.67 14.59 -5.29
N GLY A 255 5.75 13.84 -5.47
CA GLY A 255 6.37 13.05 -4.40
C GLY A 255 7.87 13.24 -4.27
N TYR A 256 8.37 13.02 -3.07
CA TYR A 256 9.80 13.06 -2.79
C TYR A 256 10.23 11.93 -1.84
N GLN A 257 11.51 11.61 -1.87
CA GLN A 257 12.16 10.79 -0.86
C GLN A 257 13.63 11.20 -0.73
N THR A 258 14.11 11.26 0.50
CA THR A 258 15.54 11.47 0.82
C THR A 258 15.97 10.51 1.91
N SER A 259 17.15 9.91 1.75
CA SER A 259 17.73 9.04 2.76
C SER A 259 19.21 9.37 2.98
N ILE A 260 19.57 9.49 4.25
CA ILE A 260 20.95 9.67 4.72
C ILE A 260 21.25 8.53 5.67
N ALA A 261 22.28 7.72 5.38
CA ALA A 261 22.63 6.59 6.20
C ALA A 261 24.14 6.61 6.55
N TYR A 262 24.41 6.55 7.85
CA TYR A 262 25.76 6.36 8.39
C TYR A 262 25.93 4.90 8.79
N GLU A 263 27.01 4.29 8.37
CA GLU A 263 27.36 2.90 8.67
C GLU A 263 28.77 2.84 9.27
N LYS A 264 28.89 2.12 10.39
CA LYS A 264 30.15 1.82 11.04
C LYS A 264 30.33 0.31 11.15
N LYS A 265 31.41 -0.23 10.55
CA LYS A 265 31.77 -1.65 10.61
C LYS A 265 33.04 -1.86 11.45
N SER A 266 33.09 -2.95 12.25
CA SER A 266 34.35 -3.37 12.87
C SER A 266 35.33 -3.74 11.77
N GLN A 267 36.63 -3.40 11.93
CA GLN A 267 37.65 -3.86 10.99
C GLN A 267 37.73 -5.39 11.04
N LYS A 268 37.67 -6.04 9.86
CA LYS A 268 38.32 -7.34 9.73
C LYS A 268 39.82 -7.14 9.99
N PRO A 269 40.55 -8.01 10.74
CA PRO A 269 42.00 -7.93 10.79
C PRO A 269 42.49 -7.89 9.35
N GLN A 270 43.29 -6.91 8.99
CA GLN A 270 44.03 -6.91 7.73
C GLN A 270 44.84 -8.18 7.71
N GLY A 271 44.65 -9.00 6.66
CA GLY A 271 45.55 -10.13 6.43
C GLY A 271 46.99 -9.59 6.49
N GLN A 272 47.81 -10.16 7.35
CA GLN A 272 49.23 -9.92 7.27
C GLN A 272 49.65 -10.11 5.84
N ASN A 273 50.45 -9.17 5.29
CA ASN A 273 51.00 -9.23 3.94
C ASN A 273 51.48 -10.65 3.66
N THR A 274 50.80 -11.35 2.76
CA THR A 274 51.04 -12.73 2.39
C THR A 274 52.37 -12.93 1.66
N ASN A 275 53.16 -11.89 1.49
CA ASN A 275 54.42 -11.94 0.77
C ASN A 275 55.61 -12.61 1.55
N GLN A 276 55.37 -13.07 2.80
CA GLN A 276 56.38 -13.75 3.59
C GLN A 276 55.89 -15.01 4.35
N ALA A 277 54.66 -15.47 4.15
CA ALA A 277 54.23 -16.72 4.78
C ALA A 277 54.46 -17.89 3.84
N GLY A 278 55.34 -18.82 4.26
CA GLY A 278 55.59 -20.04 3.54
C GLY A 278 54.33 -20.90 3.35
N MET A 279 54.34 -21.80 2.37
CA MET A 279 53.17 -22.63 1.98
C MET A 279 52.52 -23.40 3.12
N GLU A 280 53.20 -23.65 4.23
CA GLU A 280 52.64 -24.31 5.42
C GLU A 280 51.62 -23.42 6.17
N GLN A 281 51.86 -22.12 6.26
CA GLN A 281 50.91 -21.19 6.88
C GLN A 281 49.65 -20.96 6.00
N LEU A 282 49.81 -21.07 4.67
CA LEU A 282 48.68 -20.98 3.72
C LEU A 282 47.74 -22.19 3.87
N SER A 283 48.25 -23.39 4.12
CA SER A 283 47.47 -24.60 4.33
C SER A 283 46.68 -24.56 5.66
N GLU A 284 47.20 -23.92 6.69
CA GLU A 284 46.53 -23.75 7.99
C GLU A 284 45.47 -22.63 7.90
N TYR A 285 45.69 -21.61 7.08
CA TYR A 285 44.72 -20.52 6.83
C TYR A 285 43.52 -21.00 6.00
N ILE A 286 43.73 -21.89 5.07
CA ILE A 286 42.64 -22.50 4.24
C ILE A 286 41.85 -23.51 5.06
N LYS A 287 42.47 -24.21 6.04
CA LYS A 287 41.80 -25.25 6.82
C LYS A 287 40.84 -24.71 7.91
N ARG A 288 41.00 -23.49 8.42
CA ARG A 288 40.13 -22.89 9.45
C ARG A 288 40.08 -21.38 9.32
N PRO A 289 39.07 -20.79 8.63
CA PRO A 289 38.92 -19.37 8.63
C PRO A 289 38.73 -18.89 10.08
N LYS A 290 39.64 -18.03 10.57
CA LYS A 290 39.57 -17.46 11.91
C LYS A 290 38.26 -16.69 12.04
N LYS A 291 37.33 -17.14 12.90
CA LYS A 291 36.07 -16.45 13.20
C LYS A 291 36.38 -15.26 14.14
N TYR A 292 35.96 -14.07 13.74
CA TYR A 292 36.11 -12.84 14.49
C TYR A 292 34.75 -12.33 14.96
N ASN A 293 34.76 -11.60 16.08
CA ASN A 293 33.57 -10.81 16.44
C ASN A 293 33.37 -9.67 15.41
N THR A 294 32.18 -9.51 14.92
CA THR A 294 31.83 -8.42 14.00
C THR A 294 30.75 -7.54 14.60
N ASN A 295 30.97 -6.23 14.52
CA ASN A 295 30.00 -5.20 14.91
C ASN A 295 29.65 -4.33 13.70
N THR A 296 28.38 -4.08 13.51
CA THR A 296 27.91 -3.10 12.52
C THR A 296 26.86 -2.22 13.18
N THR A 297 27.08 -0.91 13.14
CA THR A 297 26.09 0.10 13.58
C THR A 297 25.66 0.89 12.37
N GLN A 298 24.37 1.02 12.17
CA GLN A 298 23.78 1.86 11.13
C GLN A 298 22.82 2.86 11.76
N ILE A 299 22.92 4.12 11.35
CA ILE A 299 21.94 5.16 11.63
C ILE A 299 21.44 5.66 10.29
N LYS A 300 20.14 5.58 10.06
CA LYS A 300 19.51 5.99 8.80
C LYS A 300 18.37 6.97 9.10
N PHE A 301 18.42 8.13 8.47
CA PHE A 301 17.30 9.04 8.37
C PHE A 301 16.63 8.86 7.01
N LEU A 302 15.32 8.73 6.99
CA LEU A 302 14.50 8.61 5.80
C LEU A 302 13.35 9.60 5.90
N ALA A 303 13.25 10.51 4.95
CA ALA A 303 12.12 11.41 4.78
C ALA A 303 11.45 11.14 3.43
N PHE A 304 10.15 11.02 3.40
CA PHE A 304 9.36 10.84 2.17
C PHE A 304 7.95 11.37 2.35
N GLY A 305 7.26 11.58 1.24
CA GLY A 305 5.91 12.09 1.23
C GLY A 305 5.58 12.77 -0.07
N GLY A 306 4.51 13.55 -0.06
CA GLY A 306 4.09 14.28 -1.24
C GLY A 306 2.84 15.11 -1.03
N ARG A 307 2.36 15.63 -2.14
CA ARG A 307 1.10 16.34 -2.26
C ARG A 307 0.29 15.72 -3.39
N GLU A 308 -0.98 15.55 -3.13
CA GLU A 308 -1.98 15.26 -4.13
C GLU A 308 -2.84 16.49 -4.42
N THR A 309 -3.23 16.64 -5.68
CA THR A 309 -4.37 17.44 -6.10
C THR A 309 -5.18 16.55 -7.04
N THR A 310 -6.34 16.12 -6.59
CA THR A 310 -7.20 15.18 -7.30
C THR A 310 -8.58 15.78 -7.49
N TYR A 311 -9.30 15.28 -8.48
CA TYR A 311 -10.71 15.57 -8.62
C TYR A 311 -11.53 14.36 -8.19
N GLN A 312 -12.62 14.62 -7.45
CA GLN A 312 -13.38 13.53 -6.80
C GLN A 312 -14.11 12.65 -7.80
N SER A 313 -13.82 11.36 -7.79
CA SER A 313 -14.59 10.33 -8.51
C SER A 313 -15.23 9.29 -7.57
N TRP A 314 -15.21 9.52 -6.27
CA TRP A 314 -15.64 8.58 -5.24
C TRP A 314 -17.16 8.28 -5.23
N TRP A 315 -17.98 9.08 -5.90
CA TRP A 315 -19.39 8.78 -6.12
C TRP A 315 -19.63 7.59 -7.05
N GLY A 316 -18.66 7.22 -7.90
CA GLY A 316 -18.84 6.18 -8.89
C GLY A 316 -19.81 6.57 -10.00
N VAL A 317 -20.21 5.59 -10.78
CA VAL A 317 -21.18 5.71 -11.88
C VAL A 317 -22.42 4.88 -11.53
N PRO A 318 -23.65 5.41 -11.66
CA PRO A 318 -24.86 4.59 -11.51
C PRO A 318 -24.79 3.35 -12.40
N ILE A 319 -25.21 2.19 -11.87
CA ILE A 319 -25.15 0.92 -12.63
C ILE A 319 -25.99 0.97 -13.90
N GLU A 320 -27.12 1.68 -13.86
CA GLU A 320 -28.01 1.87 -15.00
C GLU A 320 -27.28 2.59 -16.14
N LYS A 321 -26.55 3.67 -15.80
CA LYS A 321 -25.75 4.40 -16.78
C LYS A 321 -24.60 3.56 -17.32
N TYR A 322 -23.92 2.81 -16.47
CA TYR A 322 -22.88 1.88 -16.91
C TYR A 322 -23.45 0.84 -17.87
N ASN A 323 -24.61 0.28 -17.59
CA ASN A 323 -25.26 -0.75 -18.42
C ASN A 323 -25.75 -0.22 -19.77
N MET A 324 -26.19 1.03 -19.87
CA MET A 324 -26.58 1.67 -21.14
C MET A 324 -25.54 1.50 -22.25
N GLY A 325 -24.26 1.59 -21.92
CA GLY A 325 -23.18 1.44 -22.89
C GLY A 325 -23.01 0.01 -23.42
N LEU A 326 -23.63 -0.98 -22.80
CA LEU A 326 -23.59 -2.37 -23.25
C LEU A 326 -24.68 -2.65 -24.28
N ASN A 327 -25.87 -2.20 -23.99
CA ASN A 327 -27.06 -2.42 -24.84
C ASN A 327 -28.16 -1.44 -24.39
N PRO A 328 -28.13 -0.17 -24.85
CA PRO A 328 -29.12 0.81 -24.45
C PRO A 328 -30.50 0.41 -25.01
N ASP A 329 -31.41 0.14 -24.13
CA ASP A 329 -32.83 -0.12 -24.44
C ASP A 329 -33.75 0.80 -23.60
N SER A 330 -35.05 0.70 -23.80
CA SER A 330 -36.04 1.50 -23.09
C SER A 330 -36.00 1.25 -21.56
N ASN A 331 -35.64 0.04 -21.12
CA ASN A 331 -35.60 -0.32 -19.70
C ASN A 331 -34.40 0.36 -19.01
N HIS A 332 -33.22 0.38 -19.65
CA HIS A 332 -32.06 1.11 -19.16
C HIS A 332 -32.31 2.61 -19.07
N LEU A 333 -32.97 3.20 -20.09
CA LEU A 333 -33.34 4.61 -20.08
C LEU A 333 -34.36 4.92 -18.99
N ALA A 334 -35.39 4.09 -18.81
CA ALA A 334 -36.40 4.25 -17.74
C ALA A 334 -35.76 4.11 -16.34
N ALA A 335 -34.84 3.14 -16.14
CA ALA A 335 -34.13 2.97 -14.89
C ALA A 335 -33.24 4.18 -14.56
N LEU A 336 -32.53 4.74 -15.55
CA LEU A 336 -31.74 5.94 -15.38
C LEU A 336 -32.59 7.17 -15.07
N GLN A 337 -33.75 7.31 -15.75
CA GLN A 337 -34.69 8.37 -15.50
C GLN A 337 -35.27 8.30 -14.10
N ASN A 338 -35.62 7.09 -13.65
CA ASN A 338 -36.10 6.88 -12.28
C ASN A 338 -35.02 7.22 -11.24
N HIS A 339 -33.76 6.85 -11.51
CA HIS A 339 -32.64 7.24 -10.67
C HIS A 339 -32.51 8.79 -10.60
N TYR A 340 -32.59 9.47 -11.72
CA TYR A 340 -32.56 10.92 -11.77
C TYR A 340 -33.71 11.54 -10.96
N LEU A 341 -34.96 11.10 -11.17
CA LEU A 341 -36.13 11.61 -10.48
C LEU A 341 -36.04 11.43 -8.97
N ARG A 342 -35.50 10.31 -8.51
CA ARG A 342 -35.32 10.09 -7.07
C ARG A 342 -34.30 11.06 -6.45
N ASN A 343 -33.29 11.47 -7.20
CA ASN A 343 -32.22 12.34 -6.70
C ASN A 343 -32.53 13.84 -6.80
N THR A 344 -33.50 14.25 -7.60
CA THR A 344 -33.85 15.68 -7.77
C THR A 344 -34.64 16.25 -6.60
N GLY A 345 -35.25 15.43 -5.77
CA GLY A 345 -36.01 15.85 -4.57
C GLY A 345 -35.22 15.99 -3.30
N PHE A 346 -33.93 15.64 -3.30
CA PHE A 346 -33.10 15.69 -2.09
C PHE A 346 -32.31 16.98 -1.99
N SER A 347 -32.26 17.57 -0.80
CA SER A 347 -31.37 18.68 -0.51
C SER A 347 -29.90 18.27 -0.76
N GLY A 348 -29.21 19.02 -1.61
CA GLY A 348 -27.90 18.60 -2.13
C GLY A 348 -28.03 17.77 -3.41
N ALA A 349 -29.16 17.94 -4.12
CA ALA A 349 -29.44 17.28 -5.37
C ALA A 349 -28.25 17.35 -6.34
N THR A 350 -28.04 16.23 -6.96
CA THR A 350 -26.99 15.97 -7.94
C THR A 350 -27.22 16.78 -9.23
N TYR A 351 -28.45 17.32 -9.43
CA TYR A 351 -28.85 18.02 -10.64
C TYR A 351 -29.45 19.39 -10.29
N ARG A 352 -28.93 20.42 -10.94
CA ARG A 352 -29.38 21.79 -10.75
C ARG A 352 -30.65 22.08 -11.57
N ASN A 353 -30.74 21.46 -12.72
CA ASN A 353 -31.76 21.76 -13.72
C ASN A 353 -31.83 20.67 -14.82
N SER A 354 -32.70 20.86 -15.80
CA SER A 354 -32.84 19.97 -16.94
C SER A 354 -31.57 19.83 -17.80
N ILE A 355 -30.70 20.84 -17.83
CA ILE A 355 -29.44 20.77 -18.58
C ILE A 355 -28.49 19.77 -17.93
N ASP A 356 -28.37 19.79 -16.60
CA ASP A 356 -27.54 18.82 -15.87
C ASP A 356 -28.06 17.40 -16.07
N SER A 357 -29.38 17.22 -16.07
CA SER A 357 -30.02 15.96 -16.39
C SER A 357 -29.70 15.49 -17.81
N ALA A 358 -29.85 16.36 -18.81
CA ALA A 358 -29.54 16.06 -20.18
C ALA A 358 -28.04 15.70 -20.36
N ASN A 359 -27.16 16.39 -19.67
CA ASN A 359 -25.73 16.08 -19.68
C ASN A 359 -25.45 14.68 -19.11
N LEU A 360 -26.12 14.26 -18.04
CA LEU A 360 -26.01 12.90 -17.54
C LEU A 360 -26.47 11.86 -18.57
N PHE A 361 -27.65 12.05 -19.19
CA PHE A 361 -28.18 11.12 -20.17
C PHE A 361 -27.30 11.01 -21.41
N ASN A 362 -26.75 12.13 -21.88
CA ASN A 362 -25.97 12.20 -23.12
C ASN A 362 -24.47 11.92 -22.90
N SER A 363 -23.98 11.86 -21.65
CA SER A 363 -22.57 11.61 -21.38
C SER A 363 -22.18 10.16 -21.65
N ASN A 364 -20.88 9.91 -21.87
CA ASN A 364 -20.35 8.56 -22.04
C ASN A 364 -20.75 7.67 -20.85
N PRO A 365 -21.26 6.44 -21.06
CA PRO A 365 -21.72 5.54 -19.99
C PRO A 365 -20.61 5.11 -19.03
N ASN A 366 -19.35 5.25 -19.39
CA ASN A 366 -18.21 4.98 -18.54
C ASN A 366 -17.71 6.22 -17.78
N LYS A 367 -18.40 7.35 -17.96
CA LYS A 367 -18.02 8.62 -17.37
C LYS A 367 -19.13 9.11 -16.44
N TYR A 368 -18.71 9.75 -15.37
CA TYR A 368 -19.60 10.29 -14.36
C TYR A 368 -19.68 11.81 -14.49
N ASN A 369 -20.86 12.36 -14.64
CA ASN A 369 -21.08 13.79 -14.80
C ASN A 369 -22.33 14.23 -14.02
N TYR A 370 -22.22 14.21 -12.69
CA TYR A 370 -23.32 14.66 -11.83
C TYR A 370 -23.30 16.16 -11.58
N TYR A 371 -22.12 16.80 -11.62
CA TYR A 371 -21.99 18.19 -11.24
C TYR A 371 -21.55 19.06 -12.40
N THR A 372 -22.07 20.26 -12.45
CA THR A 372 -21.59 21.30 -13.37
C THR A 372 -20.43 22.10 -12.79
N TYR A 373 -20.21 22.05 -11.47
CA TYR A 373 -19.09 22.71 -10.82
C TYR A 373 -17.78 21.97 -11.10
N LYS A 374 -16.91 22.61 -11.87
CA LYS A 374 -15.68 21.97 -12.40
C LYS A 374 -14.45 22.16 -11.52
N ASN A 375 -14.54 22.97 -10.48
CA ASN A 375 -13.37 23.38 -9.69
C ASN A 375 -13.23 22.66 -8.34
N GLU A 376 -14.04 21.64 -8.08
CA GLU A 376 -13.86 20.80 -6.89
C GLU A 376 -12.54 20.07 -6.95
N VAL A 377 -11.76 20.12 -5.87
CA VAL A 377 -10.49 19.41 -5.75
C VAL A 377 -10.31 18.85 -4.35
N ASP A 378 -9.70 17.68 -4.27
CA ASP A 378 -9.05 17.19 -3.08
C ASP A 378 -7.60 17.65 -3.10
N ASN A 379 -7.15 18.18 -2.01
CA ASN A 379 -5.76 18.62 -1.85
C ASN A 379 -5.27 18.16 -0.50
N TYR A 380 -4.36 17.21 -0.48
CA TYR A 380 -3.77 16.70 0.73
C TYR A 380 -2.26 16.56 0.57
N GLN A 381 -1.54 16.81 1.65
CA GLN A 381 -0.11 16.59 1.72
C GLN A 381 0.23 15.78 2.96
N GLN A 382 1.15 14.85 2.79
CA GLN A 382 1.61 13.99 3.88
C GLN A 382 3.13 13.85 3.85
N HIS A 383 3.73 13.95 5.01
CA HIS A 383 5.17 13.90 5.20
C HIS A 383 5.53 12.91 6.30
N HIS A 384 6.42 11.99 5.99
CA HIS A 384 6.93 10.98 6.91
C HIS A 384 8.42 11.20 7.17
N GLN A 385 8.84 11.08 8.42
CA GLN A 385 10.22 11.21 8.85
C GLN A 385 10.55 10.06 9.79
N HIS A 386 11.49 9.22 9.41
CA HIS A 386 11.87 8.03 10.16
C HIS A 386 13.36 8.06 10.47
N LEU A 387 13.72 7.84 11.73
CA LEU A 387 15.09 7.66 12.18
C LEU A 387 15.28 6.23 12.67
N TYR A 388 16.16 5.50 12.00
CA TYR A 388 16.48 4.12 12.32
C TYR A 388 17.86 4.03 12.93
N LEU A 389 17.97 3.31 14.04
CA LEU A 389 19.22 2.88 14.64
C LEU A 389 19.25 1.35 14.64
N THR A 390 20.27 0.76 14.05
CA THR A 390 20.46 -0.70 14.07
C THR A 390 21.89 -1.01 14.51
N HIS A 391 22.02 -1.87 15.51
CA HIS A 391 23.31 -2.37 15.99
C HIS A 391 23.33 -3.89 15.94
N ASN A 392 24.20 -4.45 15.12
CA ASN A 392 24.37 -5.89 14.95
C ASN A 392 25.68 -6.32 15.56
N TYR A 393 25.65 -7.37 16.37
CA TYR A 393 26.81 -8.04 16.93
C TYR A 393 26.77 -9.53 16.61
N THR A 394 27.86 -10.04 16.03
CA THR A 394 28.04 -11.49 15.81
C THR A 394 29.32 -11.94 16.50
N SER A 395 29.18 -12.92 17.42
CA SER A 395 30.30 -13.48 18.18
C SER A 395 31.06 -14.53 17.35
N LYS A 396 32.29 -14.85 17.78
CA LYS A 396 33.10 -15.96 17.22
C LYS A 396 32.38 -17.29 17.19
N LYS A 397 31.39 -17.52 18.11
CA LYS A 397 30.57 -18.74 18.17
C LYS A 397 29.30 -18.64 17.30
N ASN A 398 29.18 -17.66 16.41
CA ASN A 398 28.02 -17.36 15.59
C ASN A 398 26.75 -16.98 16.39
N ASN A 399 26.88 -16.66 17.67
CA ASN A 399 25.76 -16.06 18.40
C ASN A 399 25.55 -14.64 17.89
N GLN A 400 24.31 -14.30 17.56
CA GLN A 400 23.97 -13.01 16.99
C GLN A 400 23.10 -12.23 17.97
N LYS A 401 23.36 -10.92 18.09
CA LYS A 401 22.49 -10.00 18.80
C LYS A 401 22.25 -8.79 17.89
N GLN A 402 21.02 -8.39 17.81
CA GLN A 402 20.62 -7.19 17.07
C GLN A 402 19.74 -6.32 17.98
N LEU A 403 20.07 -5.05 18.05
CA LEU A 403 19.21 -4.01 18.60
C LEU A 403 18.78 -3.10 17.47
N ALA A 404 17.47 -2.92 17.30
CA ALA A 404 16.91 -1.98 16.33
C ALA A 404 15.96 -1.03 17.06
N ALA A 405 16.11 0.26 16.85
CA ALA A 405 15.22 1.30 17.33
C ALA A 405 14.79 2.18 16.16
N THR A 406 13.51 2.52 16.12
CA THR A 406 12.96 3.41 15.09
C THR A 406 12.13 4.49 15.76
N LEU A 407 12.46 5.74 15.54
CA LEU A 407 11.60 6.90 15.85
C LEU A 407 10.96 7.35 14.54
N TYR A 408 9.65 7.58 14.56
CA TYR A 408 8.93 8.03 13.37
C TYR A 408 7.92 9.13 13.69
N HIS A 409 7.75 10.01 12.72
CA HIS A 409 6.78 11.10 12.75
C HIS A 409 6.08 11.18 11.39
N THR A 410 4.77 11.34 11.40
CA THR A 410 3.93 11.61 10.24
C THR A 410 3.13 12.87 10.49
N PHE A 411 3.19 13.79 9.55
CA PHE A 411 2.35 14.99 9.53
C PHE A 411 1.51 14.99 8.26
N GLY A 412 0.22 15.24 8.38
CA GLY A 412 -0.71 15.37 7.27
C GLY A 412 -1.59 16.60 7.41
N THR A 413 -1.90 17.26 6.29
CA THR A 413 -2.87 18.35 6.23
C THR A 413 -3.47 18.46 4.84
N GLY A 414 -4.77 18.68 4.78
CA GLY A 414 -5.46 18.87 3.52
C GLY A 414 -6.96 18.94 3.69
N TYR A 415 -7.61 19.05 2.58
CA TYR A 415 -9.07 19.14 2.50
C TYR A 415 -9.59 18.46 1.23
N PHE A 416 -10.85 18.08 1.25
CA PHE A 416 -11.63 17.92 0.05
C PHE A 416 -12.67 19.02 -0.05
N GLU A 417 -12.89 19.51 -1.27
CA GLU A 417 -13.79 20.59 -1.59
C GLU A 417 -15.08 20.03 -2.17
N GLN A 418 -16.21 20.59 -1.76
CA GLN A 418 -17.53 20.18 -2.24
C GLN A 418 -18.35 21.41 -2.63
N PHE A 419 -18.92 21.33 -3.83
CA PHE A 419 -20.02 22.21 -4.23
C PHE A 419 -21.31 21.69 -3.62
N ARG A 420 -22.12 22.59 -3.07
CA ARG A 420 -23.42 22.28 -2.46
C ARG A 420 -24.48 23.13 -3.14
N TYR A 421 -25.46 22.47 -3.74
CA TYR A 421 -26.56 23.12 -4.48
C TYR A 421 -27.69 23.51 -3.52
N GLY A 422 -28.05 24.79 -3.49
CA GLY A 422 -29.21 25.29 -2.75
C GLY A 422 -29.25 24.99 -1.27
N ASP A 423 -28.08 24.80 -0.63
CA ASP A 423 -28.02 24.39 0.78
C ASP A 423 -28.48 25.53 1.71
N ALA A 424 -29.29 25.18 2.71
CA ALA A 424 -29.71 26.10 3.76
C ALA A 424 -28.54 26.52 4.65
N PHE A 425 -28.45 27.81 4.97
CA PHE A 425 -27.37 28.37 5.79
C PHE A 425 -27.35 27.80 7.21
N SER A 426 -28.52 27.37 7.70
CA SER A 426 -28.66 26.73 9.02
C SER A 426 -27.83 25.46 9.17
N LYS A 427 -27.59 24.72 8.07
CA LYS A 427 -26.67 23.55 8.05
C LYS A 427 -25.22 23.92 8.37
N TYR A 428 -24.87 25.18 8.34
CA TYR A 428 -23.53 25.71 8.50
C TYR A 428 -23.41 26.74 9.64
N ASN A 429 -24.43 26.88 10.47
CA ASN A 429 -24.49 27.93 11.49
C ASN A 429 -24.25 29.34 10.93
N ILE A 430 -24.65 29.57 9.67
CA ILE A 430 -24.59 30.90 9.02
C ILE A 430 -25.96 31.58 9.22
N PRO A 431 -25.99 32.77 9.79
CA PRO A 431 -27.23 33.52 9.89
C PRO A 431 -27.72 33.96 8.49
N PRO A 432 -29.04 34.16 8.30
CA PRO A 432 -29.53 34.71 7.05
C PRO A 432 -28.87 36.04 6.71
N ILE A 433 -28.50 36.22 5.44
CA ILE A 433 -27.77 37.40 4.94
C ILE A 433 -28.78 38.38 4.32
N ARG A 434 -28.71 39.63 4.74
CA ARG A 434 -29.50 40.69 4.11
C ARG A 434 -28.81 41.18 2.85
N MET A 435 -29.51 41.14 1.73
CA MET A 435 -29.03 41.64 0.44
C MET A 435 -29.99 42.72 -0.07
N ALA A 436 -29.45 43.84 -0.52
CA ALA A 436 -30.20 44.79 -1.31
C ALA A 436 -30.46 44.19 -2.71
N ALA A 437 -31.71 43.95 -3.03
CA ALA A 437 -32.13 43.50 -4.34
C ALA A 437 -32.37 44.68 -5.29
N ASP A 438 -32.77 45.84 -4.72
CA ASP A 438 -32.94 47.12 -5.38
C ASP A 438 -32.85 48.21 -4.29
N SER A 439 -32.84 49.50 -4.69
CA SER A 439 -32.69 50.63 -3.77
C SER A 439 -33.68 50.61 -2.57
N ASN A 440 -34.85 49.93 -2.73
CA ASN A 440 -35.89 49.83 -1.68
C ASN A 440 -36.25 48.41 -1.25
N ILE A 441 -35.61 47.38 -1.79
CA ILE A 441 -35.97 45.99 -1.49
C ILE A 441 -34.78 45.28 -0.84
N THR A 442 -34.99 44.85 0.41
CA THR A 442 -34.02 43.96 1.08
C THR A 442 -34.58 42.54 1.07
N VAL A 443 -33.80 41.63 0.47
CA VAL A 443 -34.08 40.19 0.46
C VAL A 443 -33.27 39.51 1.55
N LEU A 444 -33.89 38.63 2.31
CA LEU A 444 -33.24 37.80 3.29
C LEU A 444 -32.83 36.46 2.67
N LEU A 445 -31.53 36.30 2.38
CA LEU A 445 -31.01 35.09 1.83
C LEU A 445 -30.72 34.05 2.94
N SER A 446 -31.42 32.93 2.94
CA SER A 446 -31.29 31.84 3.94
C SER A 446 -30.75 30.54 3.36
N ALA A 447 -30.59 30.48 2.05
CA ALA A 447 -30.00 29.33 1.31
C ALA A 447 -29.30 29.82 0.06
N SER A 448 -28.30 29.10 -0.41
CA SER A 448 -27.56 29.38 -1.67
C SER A 448 -26.81 28.15 -2.14
N ASP A 449 -26.42 28.18 -3.40
CA ASP A 449 -25.27 27.39 -3.84
C ASP A 449 -24.05 27.90 -3.08
N LEU A 450 -23.23 26.98 -2.58
CA LEU A 450 -22.02 27.31 -1.84
C LEU A 450 -20.89 26.30 -2.07
N VAL A 451 -19.68 26.70 -1.73
CA VAL A 451 -18.49 25.85 -1.73
C VAL A 451 -18.03 25.66 -0.29
N ARG A 452 -17.86 24.41 0.10
CA ARG A 452 -17.33 24.07 1.41
C ARG A 452 -16.07 23.23 1.30
N ARG A 453 -15.20 23.31 2.30
CA ARG A 453 -14.01 22.46 2.48
C ARG A 453 -14.12 21.72 3.80
N ARG A 454 -13.81 20.42 3.75
CA ARG A 454 -13.68 19.59 4.95
C ARG A 454 -12.22 19.24 5.15
N TRP A 455 -11.64 19.75 6.22
CA TRP A 455 -10.24 19.68 6.53
C TRP A 455 -9.91 18.53 7.46
N LEU A 456 -8.73 17.94 7.23
CA LEU A 456 -8.04 17.09 8.18
C LEU A 456 -6.62 17.62 8.39
N ARG A 457 -6.22 17.77 9.65
CA ARG A 457 -4.82 17.97 10.07
C ARG A 457 -4.48 16.90 11.08
N ASN A 458 -3.41 16.14 10.83
CA ASN A 458 -3.04 15.06 11.73
C ASN A 458 -1.53 15.02 12.00
N ASN A 459 -1.20 14.52 13.17
CA ASN A 459 0.15 14.21 13.60
C ASN A 459 0.19 12.83 14.23
N LEU A 460 1.17 12.04 13.86
CA LEU A 460 1.48 10.77 14.48
C LEU A 460 2.96 10.75 14.84
N ILE A 461 3.28 10.50 16.11
CA ILE A 461 4.64 10.25 16.57
C ILE A 461 4.71 8.87 17.19
N GLY A 462 5.80 8.13 16.96
CA GLY A 462 5.92 6.80 17.56
C GLY A 462 7.34 6.29 17.60
N VAL A 463 7.51 5.23 18.39
CA VAL A 463 8.78 4.52 18.57
C VAL A 463 8.55 3.02 18.49
N ASN A 464 9.46 2.31 17.82
CA ASN A 464 9.55 0.86 17.81
C ASN A 464 10.93 0.43 18.26
N LEU A 465 11.00 -0.53 19.19
CA LEU A 465 12.22 -1.14 19.70
C LEU A 465 12.16 -2.65 19.48
N HIS A 466 13.23 -3.22 18.94
CA HIS A 466 13.37 -4.66 18.76
C HIS A 466 14.74 -5.12 19.25
N HIS A 467 14.76 -6.20 20.02
CA HIS A 467 15.99 -6.86 20.44
C HIS A 467 15.93 -8.33 20.06
N THR A 468 16.82 -8.73 19.16
CA THR A 468 16.94 -10.13 18.70
C THR A 468 18.19 -10.76 19.30
N ILE A 469 18.04 -11.94 19.86
CA ILE A 469 19.14 -12.75 20.42
C ILE A 469 19.09 -14.13 19.79
N SER A 470 20.20 -14.57 19.19
CA SER A 470 20.34 -15.92 18.65
C SER A 470 21.50 -16.63 19.37
N VAL A 471 21.23 -17.75 20.00
CA VAL A 471 22.21 -18.60 20.68
C VAL A 471 21.97 -20.06 20.31
N GLY A 472 22.89 -20.64 19.56
CA GLY A 472 22.75 -22.02 19.11
C GLY A 472 21.52 -22.23 18.21
N LYS A 473 20.55 -23.00 18.70
CA LYS A 473 19.30 -23.32 18.00
C LYS A 473 18.14 -22.39 18.36
N ASP A 474 18.33 -21.51 19.35
CA ASP A 474 17.30 -20.67 19.94
C ASP A 474 17.38 -19.23 19.46
N TRP A 475 16.24 -18.67 19.15
CA TRP A 475 16.08 -17.27 18.77
C TRP A 475 14.98 -16.61 19.57
N TRP A 476 15.33 -15.51 20.24
CA TRP A 476 14.40 -14.68 20.98
C TRP A 476 14.29 -13.32 20.31
N ILE A 477 13.07 -12.84 20.19
CA ILE A 477 12.79 -11.48 19.72
C ILE A 477 11.88 -10.82 20.73
N PHE A 478 12.36 -9.72 21.30
CA PHE A 478 11.60 -8.83 22.17
C PHE A 478 11.27 -7.57 21.41
N GLY A 479 10.03 -7.13 21.48
CA GLY A 479 9.59 -5.91 20.82
C GLY A 479 8.74 -5.04 21.73
N LEU A 480 8.88 -3.72 21.54
CA LEU A 480 8.08 -2.69 22.17
C LEU A 480 7.73 -1.66 21.11
N GLY A 481 6.46 -1.29 21.02
CA GLY A 481 5.97 -0.22 20.15
C GLY A 481 5.07 0.71 20.92
N ALA A 482 5.21 2.01 20.67
CA ALA A 482 4.30 3.02 21.20
C ALA A 482 4.10 4.13 20.17
N ASN A 483 2.86 4.61 20.03
CA ASN A 483 2.58 5.79 19.22
C ASN A 483 1.44 6.60 19.79
N GLN A 484 1.44 7.89 19.41
CA GLN A 484 0.43 8.87 19.77
C GLN A 484 0.00 9.59 18.49
N TYR A 485 -1.30 9.60 18.25
CA TYR A 485 -1.94 10.32 17.15
C TYR A 485 -2.82 11.44 17.67
N TYR A 486 -2.84 12.54 16.93
CA TYR A 486 -3.74 13.66 17.11
C TYR A 486 -4.29 14.10 15.76
N GLY A 487 -5.63 14.08 15.62
CA GLY A 487 -6.39 14.50 14.44
C GLY A 487 -7.28 15.69 14.75
N ASN A 488 -7.30 16.66 13.85
CA ASN A 488 -8.19 17.83 13.92
C ASN A 488 -9.00 17.89 12.62
N HIS A 489 -10.31 17.71 12.75
CA HIS A 489 -11.29 17.73 11.67
C HIS A 489 -12.11 18.99 11.77
N PHE A 490 -12.20 19.80 10.72
CA PHE A 490 -13.04 20.99 10.71
C PHE A 490 -13.57 21.30 9.31
N GLY A 491 -14.73 21.94 9.26
CA GLY A 491 -15.37 22.33 8.02
C GLY A 491 -15.48 23.83 7.87
N GLN A 492 -15.28 24.29 6.63
CA GLN A 492 -15.34 25.71 6.31
C GLN A 492 -16.20 25.93 5.06
N VAL A 493 -17.13 26.89 5.12
CA VAL A 493 -17.74 27.46 3.93
C VAL A 493 -16.81 28.55 3.40
N THR A 494 -16.39 28.42 2.15
CA THR A 494 -15.42 29.33 1.53
C THR A 494 -16.05 30.33 0.57
N GLN A 495 -17.21 29.98 -0.02
CA GLN A 495 -17.92 30.82 -0.96
C GLN A 495 -19.42 30.63 -0.82
N ILE A 496 -20.18 31.70 -0.96
CA ILE A 496 -21.65 31.73 -1.12
C ILE A 496 -21.91 32.34 -2.49
N LEU A 497 -22.46 31.57 -3.42
CA LEU A 497 -22.47 31.96 -4.85
C LEU A 497 -23.58 32.96 -5.18
N ALA A 498 -24.59 33.12 -4.35
CA ALA A 498 -25.62 34.14 -4.51
C ALA A 498 -25.14 35.56 -4.15
N LEU A 499 -23.97 35.71 -3.51
CA LEU A 499 -23.43 37.04 -3.21
C LEU A 499 -22.84 37.69 -4.49
N PRO A 500 -22.94 39.04 -4.62
CA PRO A 500 -22.42 39.76 -5.78
C PRO A 500 -20.92 39.49 -6.00
N ASN A 501 -20.16 39.30 -4.96
CA ASN A 501 -18.77 38.85 -5.01
C ASN A 501 -18.56 37.64 -4.09
N PRO A 502 -18.75 36.42 -4.59
CA PRO A 502 -18.61 35.20 -3.79
C PRO A 502 -17.22 35.03 -3.13
N SER A 503 -16.17 35.56 -3.78
CA SER A 503 -14.80 35.47 -3.29
C SER A 503 -14.50 36.40 -2.11
N SER A 504 -15.34 37.41 -1.87
CA SER A 504 -15.20 38.32 -0.73
C SER A 504 -15.84 37.77 0.56
N PHE A 505 -16.52 36.61 0.49
CA PHE A 505 -17.09 35.98 1.66
C PHE A 505 -15.98 35.53 2.62
N LYS A 506 -16.02 36.05 3.85
CA LYS A 506 -15.08 35.63 4.87
C LYS A 506 -15.33 34.16 5.21
N THR A 507 -14.33 33.32 4.98
CA THR A 507 -14.37 31.89 5.30
C THR A 507 -14.97 31.65 6.68
N HIS A 508 -16.04 30.85 6.76
CA HIS A 508 -16.78 30.54 7.97
C HIS A 508 -16.56 29.09 8.38
N GLU A 509 -16.03 28.89 9.58
CA GLU A 509 -15.89 27.55 10.15
C GLU A 509 -17.18 27.15 10.85
N TYR A 510 -17.77 26.01 10.45
CA TYR A 510 -19.09 25.57 10.95
C TYR A 510 -19.05 24.36 11.88
N TYR A 511 -17.98 23.56 11.83
CA TYR A 511 -17.78 22.48 12.79
C TYR A 511 -16.29 22.27 13.09
N ARG A 512 -16.03 21.68 14.26
CA ARG A 512 -14.71 21.22 14.66
C ARG A 512 -14.81 20.01 15.56
N ALA A 513 -13.95 19.01 15.27
CA ALA A 513 -13.83 17.81 16.06
C ALA A 513 -12.36 17.40 16.22
N ILE A 514 -12.06 16.72 17.31
CA ILE A 514 -10.72 16.27 17.66
C ILE A 514 -10.75 14.73 17.78
N GLY A 515 -9.72 14.07 17.26
CA GLY A 515 -9.45 12.67 17.51
C GLY A 515 -8.10 12.52 18.19
N ASN A 516 -8.03 11.66 19.19
CA ASN A 516 -6.79 11.35 19.90
C ASN A 516 -6.69 9.84 20.12
N LYS A 517 -5.56 9.25 19.69
CA LYS A 517 -5.38 7.80 19.79
C LYS A 517 -3.97 7.47 20.25
N SER A 518 -3.86 6.64 21.29
CA SER A 518 -2.60 6.06 21.72
C SER A 518 -2.64 4.55 21.54
N ASP A 519 -1.51 3.99 21.11
CA ASP A 519 -1.31 2.57 20.90
C ASP A 519 0.04 2.15 21.49
N VAL A 520 0.01 1.24 22.46
CA VAL A 520 1.21 0.71 23.10
C VAL A 520 1.15 -0.81 23.01
N ASN A 521 2.22 -1.42 22.55
CA ASN A 521 2.30 -2.87 22.49
C ASN A 521 3.67 -3.39 22.90
N ALA A 522 3.68 -4.59 23.46
CA ALA A 522 4.88 -5.34 23.77
C ALA A 522 4.71 -6.77 23.29
N PHE A 523 5.77 -7.39 22.80
CA PHE A 523 5.73 -8.79 22.41
C PHE A 523 7.03 -9.54 22.69
N VAL A 524 6.91 -10.84 22.83
CA VAL A 524 8.03 -11.78 22.86
C VAL A 524 7.75 -12.90 21.87
N LYS A 525 8.75 -13.21 21.05
CA LYS A 525 8.72 -14.33 20.13
C LYS A 525 9.92 -15.24 20.41
N TYR A 526 9.65 -16.52 20.58
CA TYR A 526 10.65 -17.57 20.72
C TYR A 526 10.58 -18.49 19.53
N ASN A 527 11.74 -18.84 18.98
CA ASN A 527 11.87 -19.82 17.90
C ASN A 527 12.93 -20.84 18.29
N HIS A 528 12.64 -22.12 18.09
CA HIS A 528 13.58 -23.21 18.26
C HIS A 528 13.81 -23.96 16.96
N SER A 529 15.06 -24.11 16.55
CA SER A 529 15.42 -24.84 15.33
C SER A 529 15.56 -26.33 15.61
N LEU A 530 14.88 -27.16 14.82
CA LEU A 530 14.83 -28.61 14.93
C LEU A 530 15.67 -29.25 13.81
N THR A 531 16.35 -30.33 14.15
CA THR A 531 17.00 -31.22 13.18
C THR A 531 16.56 -32.64 13.54
N LEU A 532 15.86 -33.31 12.64
CA LEU A 532 15.18 -34.57 12.86
C LEU A 532 15.70 -35.64 11.87
N GLY A 533 15.59 -36.90 12.23
CA GLY A 533 15.96 -38.04 11.41
C GLY A 533 17.43 -38.48 11.56
N ARG A 534 17.70 -39.78 11.35
CA ARG A 534 19.04 -40.37 11.51
C ARG A 534 20.12 -39.73 10.64
N ASN A 535 19.75 -39.21 9.45
CA ASN A 535 20.67 -38.59 8.49
C ASN A 535 20.56 -37.06 8.44
N ASN A 536 19.91 -36.41 9.44
CA ASN A 536 19.66 -34.97 9.47
C ASN A 536 18.91 -34.44 8.22
N ASN A 537 18.12 -35.30 7.57
CA ASN A 537 17.44 -34.96 6.31
C ASN A 537 16.18 -34.09 6.53
N THR A 538 15.71 -33.99 7.76
CA THR A 538 14.57 -33.14 8.12
C THR A 538 15.05 -32.01 9.04
N ARG A 539 14.85 -30.77 8.58
CA ARG A 539 15.15 -29.55 9.34
C ARG A 539 13.87 -28.80 9.56
N GLY A 540 13.76 -28.10 10.64
CA GLY A 540 12.56 -27.31 10.89
C GLY A 540 12.71 -26.40 12.07
N GLY A 541 11.58 -25.93 12.57
CA GLY A 541 11.49 -25.12 13.76
C GLY A 541 10.06 -24.98 14.25
N VAL A 542 9.95 -24.64 15.49
CA VAL A 542 8.70 -24.26 16.15
C VAL A 542 8.84 -22.86 16.69
N TYR A 543 7.75 -22.13 16.76
CA TYR A 543 7.75 -20.80 17.36
C TYR A 543 6.49 -20.54 18.17
N ILE A 544 6.65 -19.67 19.16
CA ILE A 544 5.58 -19.06 19.95
C ILE A 544 5.79 -17.55 19.92
N ASP A 545 4.71 -16.81 19.72
CA ASP A 545 4.71 -15.36 19.61
C ASP A 545 3.53 -14.82 20.44
N MET A 546 3.82 -14.03 21.47
CA MET A 546 2.84 -13.47 22.39
C MET A 546 2.91 -11.95 22.36
N GLN A 547 1.81 -11.28 22.10
CA GLN A 547 1.70 -9.84 22.08
C GLN A 547 0.61 -9.37 23.04
N LEU A 548 0.93 -8.34 23.82
CA LEU A 548 -0.03 -7.53 24.57
C LEU A 548 -0.10 -6.15 23.94
N ARG A 549 -1.32 -5.64 23.68
CA ARG A 549 -1.56 -4.36 23.04
C ARG A 549 -2.63 -3.58 23.80
N LYS A 550 -2.36 -2.31 24.11
CA LYS A 550 -3.27 -1.35 24.73
C LYS A 550 -3.57 -0.24 23.75
N VAL A 551 -4.85 0.00 23.50
CA VAL A 551 -5.32 1.09 22.63
C VAL A 551 -6.30 1.96 23.40
N ASN A 552 -6.07 3.28 23.40
CA ASN A 552 -7.04 4.28 23.81
C ASN A 552 -7.39 5.14 22.59
N HIS A 553 -8.67 5.30 22.30
CA HIS A 553 -9.15 6.09 21.18
C HIS A 553 -10.31 6.95 21.67
N VAL A 554 -10.12 8.24 21.65
CA VAL A 554 -11.13 9.22 22.05
C VAL A 554 -11.37 10.21 20.94
N GLY A 555 -12.60 10.64 20.78
CA GLY A 555 -12.97 11.68 19.83
C GLY A 555 -14.11 12.50 20.38
N SER A 556 -14.05 13.82 20.20
CA SER A 556 -15.09 14.74 20.67
C SER A 556 -15.21 15.95 19.76
N GLY A 557 -16.34 16.63 19.83
CA GLY A 557 -16.60 17.86 19.11
C GLY A 557 -17.91 17.79 18.32
N THR A 558 -18.00 18.59 17.29
CA THR A 558 -19.16 18.66 16.39
C THR A 558 -18.79 18.05 15.04
N ASP A 559 -19.64 17.23 14.47
CA ASP A 559 -19.47 16.65 13.16
C ASP A 559 -20.00 17.58 12.03
N ASN A 560 -19.87 17.11 10.78
CA ASN A 560 -20.31 17.84 9.60
C ASN A 560 -21.83 18.15 9.56
N ASP A 561 -22.63 17.40 10.28
CA ASP A 561 -24.10 17.58 10.37
C ASP A 561 -24.49 18.35 11.62
N LEU A 562 -23.54 19.03 12.24
CA LEU A 562 -23.68 19.82 13.49
C LEU A 562 -24.10 18.96 14.69
N ARG A 563 -23.90 17.64 14.66
CA ARG A 563 -24.17 16.77 15.80
C ARG A 563 -22.96 16.76 16.73
N ASN A 564 -23.20 17.00 17.99
CA ASN A 564 -22.19 16.83 19.03
C ASN A 564 -21.96 15.35 19.28
N PHE A 565 -20.70 14.93 19.39
CA PHE A 565 -20.33 13.58 19.76
C PHE A 565 -19.18 13.57 20.75
N ASP A 566 -19.16 12.54 21.57
CA ASP A 566 -18.04 12.19 22.47
C ASP A 566 -17.99 10.67 22.54
N PHE A 567 -16.86 10.08 22.15
CA PHE A 567 -16.65 8.65 22.26
C PHE A 567 -15.32 8.33 22.92
N LYS A 568 -15.30 7.20 23.65
CA LYS A 568 -14.11 6.69 24.30
C LYS A 568 -14.00 5.18 24.11
N GLY A 569 -13.01 4.76 23.34
CA GLY A 569 -12.59 3.36 23.18
C GLY A 569 -11.36 3.07 24.05
N ASN A 570 -11.43 2.06 24.90
CA ASN A 570 -10.31 1.62 25.76
C ASN A 570 -10.21 0.11 25.67
N PHE A 571 -9.17 -0.39 24.99
CA PHE A 571 -9.04 -1.80 24.65
C PHE A 571 -7.70 -2.36 25.13
N LEU A 572 -7.73 -3.58 25.68
CA LEU A 572 -6.56 -4.37 26.00
C LEU A 572 -6.67 -5.71 25.27
N PHE A 573 -5.70 -5.99 24.40
CA PHE A 573 -5.70 -7.17 23.54
C PHE A 573 -4.52 -8.07 23.87
N PHE A 574 -4.80 -9.39 23.95
CA PHE A 574 -3.79 -10.43 23.99
C PHE A 574 -3.85 -11.25 22.71
N ASN A 575 -2.75 -11.29 21.95
CA ASN A 575 -2.63 -11.88 20.63
C ASN A 575 -1.58 -13.01 20.61
N PRO A 576 -1.90 -14.20 21.16
CA PRO A 576 -1.00 -15.34 21.10
C PRO A 576 -1.00 -15.98 19.72
N LYS A 577 0.18 -16.47 19.30
CA LYS A 577 0.38 -17.16 18.03
C LYS A 577 1.40 -18.28 18.22
N ALA A 578 1.24 -19.37 17.48
CA ALA A 578 2.18 -20.47 17.45
C ALA A 578 2.25 -21.08 16.05
N GLY A 579 3.36 -21.70 15.73
CA GLY A 579 3.49 -22.39 14.46
C GLY A 579 4.73 -23.25 14.39
N PHE A 580 4.77 -24.03 13.31
CA PHE A 580 5.89 -24.89 12.98
C PHE A 580 6.20 -24.83 11.49
N GLN A 581 7.40 -25.23 11.15
CA GLN A 581 7.84 -25.48 9.79
C GLN A 581 8.78 -26.67 9.76
N LEU A 582 8.64 -27.51 8.75
CA LEU A 582 9.45 -28.67 8.50
C LEU A 582 9.88 -28.71 7.05
N GLN A 583 11.15 -28.91 6.81
CA GLN A 583 11.71 -29.15 5.49
C GLN A 583 12.28 -30.59 5.48
N HIS A 584 11.67 -31.44 4.68
CA HIS A 584 12.17 -32.79 4.46
C HIS A 584 12.93 -32.84 3.14
N ALA A 585 14.17 -33.38 3.20
CA ALA A 585 15.14 -33.25 2.11
C ALA A 585 15.30 -31.78 1.69
N THR A 586 15.49 -31.49 0.42
CA THR A 586 15.57 -30.11 -0.11
C THR A 586 14.27 -29.66 -0.77
N HIS A 587 13.30 -30.54 -0.90
CA HIS A 587 12.20 -30.40 -1.85
C HIS A 587 10.81 -30.25 -1.21
N HIS A 588 10.62 -30.70 0.02
CA HIS A 588 9.31 -30.71 0.68
C HIS A 588 9.32 -29.81 1.90
N HIS A 589 8.39 -28.84 1.91
CA HIS A 589 8.21 -27.93 3.05
C HIS A 589 6.77 -27.99 3.53
N ILE A 590 6.59 -28.26 4.80
CA ILE A 590 5.28 -28.22 5.48
C ILE A 590 5.36 -27.15 6.56
N SER A 591 4.36 -26.31 6.66
CA SER A 591 4.26 -25.32 7.73
C SER A 591 2.83 -25.19 8.21
N GLY A 592 2.67 -25.02 9.51
CA GLY A 592 1.39 -24.79 10.16
C GLY A 592 1.45 -23.58 11.09
N TYR A 593 0.32 -22.93 11.24
CA TYR A 593 0.20 -21.71 12.00
C TYR A 593 -1.19 -21.60 12.61
N VAL A 594 -1.26 -21.13 13.85
CA VAL A 594 -2.49 -20.69 14.52
C VAL A 594 -2.21 -19.39 15.27
N GLY A 595 -3.14 -18.45 15.20
CA GLY A 595 -2.98 -17.16 15.87
C GLY A 595 -4.29 -16.48 16.15
N VAL A 596 -4.29 -15.69 17.23
CA VAL A 596 -5.36 -14.78 17.61
C VAL A 596 -4.93 -13.36 17.29
N ALA A 597 -5.83 -12.57 16.71
CA ALA A 597 -5.65 -11.15 16.51
C ALA A 597 -6.91 -10.38 16.89
N HIS A 598 -6.73 -9.18 17.40
CA HIS A 598 -7.82 -8.24 17.73
C HIS A 598 -7.61 -6.93 16.98
N ARG A 599 -8.72 -6.24 16.75
CA ARG A 599 -8.72 -4.93 16.13
C ARG A 599 -9.80 -4.05 16.75
N GLU A 600 -9.42 -2.83 17.10
CA GLU A 600 -10.32 -1.80 17.58
C GLU A 600 -11.17 -1.20 16.44
N PRO A 601 -12.35 -0.63 16.73
CA PRO A 601 -13.12 0.15 15.76
C PRO A 601 -12.38 1.40 15.29
N ALA A 602 -12.62 1.79 14.02
CA ALA A 602 -12.17 3.05 13.45
C ALA A 602 -13.04 4.23 13.95
N ARG A 603 -12.59 5.47 13.75
CA ARG A 603 -13.39 6.66 14.13
C ARG A 603 -14.78 6.64 13.51
N SER A 604 -14.89 6.35 12.22
CA SER A 604 -16.17 6.30 11.52
C SER A 604 -17.13 5.22 12.07
N ASP A 605 -16.61 4.15 12.65
CA ASP A 605 -17.47 3.13 13.28
C ASP A 605 -18.20 3.66 14.53
N PHE A 606 -17.63 4.69 15.20
CA PHE A 606 -18.28 5.39 16.31
C PHE A 606 -19.19 6.54 15.85
N THR A 607 -18.74 7.36 14.88
CA THR A 607 -19.42 8.60 14.49
C THR A 607 -20.56 8.38 13.49
N ASP A 608 -20.39 7.40 12.59
CA ASP A 608 -21.30 7.18 11.46
C ASP A 608 -22.25 5.98 11.69
N ASN A 609 -22.36 5.52 12.96
CA ASN A 609 -23.25 4.41 13.29
C ASN A 609 -24.71 4.90 13.35
N PRO A 610 -25.56 4.51 12.39
CA PRO A 610 -26.94 5.05 12.28
C PRO A 610 -27.84 4.76 13.48
N ASN A 611 -27.50 3.74 14.30
CA ASN A 611 -28.33 3.30 15.42
C ASN A 611 -27.75 3.67 16.80
N GLY A 612 -26.69 4.49 16.86
CA GLY A 612 -26.04 4.88 18.11
C GLY A 612 -25.43 3.74 18.93
N ALA A 613 -25.36 2.52 18.37
CA ALA A 613 -24.79 1.38 19.06
C ALA A 613 -23.27 1.53 19.17
N VAL A 614 -22.69 1.30 20.36
CA VAL A 614 -21.24 1.35 20.56
C VAL A 614 -20.58 0.18 19.80
N PRO A 615 -19.65 0.45 18.87
CA PRO A 615 -19.00 -0.59 18.11
C PRO A 615 -18.08 -1.45 19.00
N ARG A 616 -18.13 -2.76 18.79
CA ARG A 616 -17.30 -3.72 19.52
C ARG A 616 -16.00 -4.02 18.75
N PRO A 617 -14.89 -4.28 19.46
CA PRO A 617 -13.65 -4.68 18.81
C PRO A 617 -13.78 -6.05 18.17
N GLU A 618 -13.12 -6.23 17.03
CA GLU A 618 -13.09 -7.49 16.30
C GLU A 618 -12.07 -8.45 16.91
N ARG A 619 -12.42 -9.74 16.96
CA ARG A 619 -11.51 -10.83 17.29
C ARG A 619 -11.47 -11.84 16.15
N MET A 620 -10.26 -12.24 15.73
CA MET A 620 -10.06 -13.28 14.72
C MET A 620 -9.18 -14.39 15.28
N ILE A 621 -9.58 -15.63 15.03
CA ILE A 621 -8.72 -16.82 15.16
C ILE A 621 -8.39 -17.30 13.76
N ASN A 622 -7.11 -17.34 13.40
CA ASN A 622 -6.63 -17.75 12.09
C ASN A 622 -5.79 -19.03 12.21
N GLY A 623 -6.16 -20.07 11.46
CA GLY A 623 -5.38 -21.30 11.31
C GLY A 623 -4.99 -21.50 9.85
N GLU A 624 -3.74 -21.92 9.60
CA GLU A 624 -3.22 -22.20 8.27
C GLU A 624 -2.35 -23.44 8.26
N LEU A 625 -2.42 -24.19 7.16
CA LEU A 625 -1.55 -25.31 6.84
C LEU A 625 -1.10 -25.20 5.39
N SER A 626 0.21 -25.21 5.16
CA SER A 626 0.81 -25.07 3.84
C SER A 626 1.78 -26.19 3.53
N TYR A 627 1.73 -26.65 2.30
CA TYR A 627 2.68 -27.55 1.71
C TYR A 627 3.30 -26.93 0.45
N LEU A 628 4.62 -26.89 0.41
CA LEU A 628 5.40 -26.47 -0.77
C LEU A 628 6.26 -27.63 -1.22
N SER A 629 6.11 -28.01 -2.48
CA SER A 629 7.00 -28.95 -3.14
C SER A 629 7.82 -28.21 -4.19
N THR A 630 9.13 -28.42 -4.17
CA THR A 630 10.05 -27.97 -5.23
C THR A 630 10.59 -29.22 -5.93
N PHE A 631 10.66 -29.18 -7.26
CA PHE A 631 11.20 -30.29 -8.06
C PHE A 631 12.08 -29.74 -9.18
N PRO A 632 13.15 -30.43 -9.55
CA PRO A 632 14.11 -29.92 -10.50
C PRO A 632 13.44 -29.64 -11.84
N ALA A 633 13.79 -28.52 -12.46
CA ALA A 633 13.57 -28.27 -13.86
C ALA A 633 14.60 -29.02 -14.69
N LEU A 634 14.48 -28.94 -15.99
CA LEU A 634 15.46 -29.53 -16.93
C LEU A 634 16.87 -29.07 -16.56
N PRO A 635 17.88 -30.00 -16.59
CA PRO A 635 19.24 -29.67 -16.20
C PRO A 635 19.82 -28.54 -17.07
N THR A 636 20.55 -27.64 -16.45
CA THR A 636 21.28 -26.55 -17.11
C THR A 636 22.75 -26.86 -17.22
N LEU A 637 23.44 -26.22 -18.18
CA LEU A 637 24.88 -26.36 -18.39
C LEU A 637 25.73 -26.08 -17.13
N ASN A 638 25.21 -25.32 -16.17
CA ASN A 638 25.93 -24.95 -14.94
C ASN A 638 25.44 -25.69 -13.70
N GLY A 639 24.60 -26.72 -13.80
CA GLY A 639 24.11 -27.50 -12.67
C GLY A 639 23.13 -26.71 -11.74
N LYS A 640 22.87 -25.43 -12.01
CA LYS A 640 21.88 -24.60 -11.28
C LYS A 640 20.58 -24.57 -12.09
N SER A 641 19.61 -25.40 -11.73
CA SER A 641 18.26 -25.29 -12.31
C SER A 641 17.44 -24.28 -11.54
N SER A 642 16.58 -23.52 -12.24
CA SER A 642 15.44 -22.90 -11.58
C SER A 642 14.45 -24.02 -11.25
N ASP A 643 14.01 -24.08 -9.98
CA ASP A 643 13.14 -25.15 -9.55
C ASP A 643 11.69 -24.87 -9.98
N ASN A 644 11.02 -25.88 -10.47
CA ASN A 644 9.57 -25.93 -10.49
C ASN A 644 9.07 -25.94 -9.05
N HIS A 645 7.95 -25.29 -8.78
CA HIS A 645 7.33 -25.39 -7.46
C HIS A 645 5.82 -25.37 -7.53
N ILE A 646 5.21 -26.05 -6.57
CA ILE A 646 3.78 -26.01 -6.32
C ILE A 646 3.59 -25.81 -4.81
N ARG A 647 2.78 -24.82 -4.45
CA ARG A 647 2.34 -24.57 -3.08
C ARG A 647 0.83 -24.75 -2.96
N ILE A 648 0.40 -25.43 -1.92
CA ILE A 648 -0.99 -25.57 -1.53
C ILE A 648 -1.12 -25.02 -0.11
N ASN A 649 -2.05 -24.11 0.10
CA ASN A 649 -2.31 -23.51 1.40
C ASN A 649 -3.80 -23.64 1.74
N ALA A 650 -4.11 -24.26 2.88
CA ALA A 650 -5.45 -24.28 3.47
C ALA A 650 -5.51 -23.27 4.61
N TYR A 651 -6.60 -22.49 4.69
CA TYR A 651 -6.78 -21.52 5.75
C TYR A 651 -8.21 -21.52 6.30
N TYR A 652 -8.33 -21.16 7.59
CA TYR A 652 -9.59 -20.92 8.28
C TYR A 652 -9.46 -19.70 9.19
N MET A 653 -10.29 -18.68 8.97
CA MET A 653 -10.34 -17.43 9.73
C MET A 653 -11.73 -17.33 10.37
N HIS A 654 -11.81 -17.48 11.67
CA HIS A 654 -13.04 -17.36 12.45
C HIS A 654 -13.08 -16.00 13.15
N TYR A 655 -14.15 -15.25 12.92
CA TYR A 655 -14.34 -13.92 13.49
C TYR A 655 -15.47 -13.93 14.52
N LYS A 656 -15.24 -13.20 15.61
CA LYS A 656 -16.26 -12.75 16.54
C LYS A 656 -16.34 -11.23 16.49
N ASP A 657 -17.55 -10.69 16.49
CA ASP A 657 -17.85 -9.25 16.43
C ASP A 657 -17.20 -8.54 15.23
N GLN A 658 -17.10 -9.21 14.06
CA GLN A 658 -16.51 -8.60 12.88
C GLN A 658 -17.28 -7.35 12.46
N LEU A 659 -16.58 -6.23 12.19
CA LEU A 659 -17.13 -5.01 11.59
C LEU A 659 -17.21 -5.18 10.07
N VAL A 660 -18.29 -5.77 9.57
CA VAL A 660 -18.49 -6.00 8.14
C VAL A 660 -18.95 -4.75 7.43
N LEU A 661 -18.56 -4.60 6.16
CA LEU A 661 -19.03 -3.54 5.29
C LEU A 661 -20.52 -3.74 5.02
N THR A 662 -21.33 -2.68 5.19
CA THR A 662 -22.78 -2.73 4.95
C THR A 662 -23.14 -2.60 3.47
N GLY A 663 -22.20 -2.19 2.63
CA GLY A 663 -22.40 -1.82 1.25
C GLY A 663 -22.56 -0.31 1.06
N ALA A 664 -23.11 0.39 2.05
CA ALA A 664 -23.31 1.83 2.01
C ALA A 664 -22.01 2.62 2.32
N VAL A 665 -22.01 3.87 1.90
CA VAL A 665 -20.97 4.87 2.18
C VAL A 665 -21.60 6.10 2.83
N ASN A 666 -20.80 6.85 3.59
CA ASN A 666 -21.22 8.15 4.10
C ASN A 666 -21.10 9.24 3.02
N ASP A 667 -21.40 10.50 3.40
CA ASP A 667 -21.41 11.68 2.49
C ASP A 667 -20.02 12.06 1.90
N VAL A 668 -18.98 11.31 2.23
CA VAL A 668 -17.61 11.47 1.70
C VAL A 668 -17.02 10.17 1.16
N GLY A 669 -17.88 9.18 0.87
CA GLY A 669 -17.45 7.91 0.27
C GLY A 669 -16.80 6.93 1.25
N THR A 670 -16.75 7.21 2.56
CA THR A 670 -16.22 6.26 3.53
C THR A 670 -17.19 5.10 3.74
N PRO A 671 -16.77 3.85 3.55
CA PRO A 671 -17.64 2.70 3.72
C PRO A 671 -18.14 2.54 5.17
N LEU A 672 -19.44 2.36 5.34
CA LEU A 672 -20.09 2.13 6.62
C LEU A 672 -19.95 0.65 7.04
N ARG A 673 -19.81 0.43 8.35
CA ARG A 673 -19.64 -0.90 8.94
C ARG A 673 -20.59 -1.12 10.10
N LYS A 674 -20.84 -2.40 10.38
CA LYS A 674 -21.52 -2.83 11.61
C LYS A 674 -20.98 -4.15 12.11
N ASN A 675 -21.06 -4.40 13.42
CA ASN A 675 -20.69 -5.67 13.99
C ASN A 675 -21.66 -6.79 13.59
N VAL A 676 -21.11 -7.96 13.27
CA VAL A 676 -21.83 -9.23 13.20
C VAL A 676 -21.24 -10.18 14.23
N ASP A 677 -22.10 -10.96 14.91
CA ASP A 677 -21.67 -11.77 16.06
C ASP A 677 -20.62 -12.82 15.65
N VAL A 678 -20.85 -13.52 14.53
CA VAL A 678 -19.97 -14.56 14.00
C VAL A 678 -19.89 -14.46 12.49
N SER A 679 -18.70 -14.63 11.97
CA SER A 679 -18.46 -14.83 10.53
C SER A 679 -17.20 -15.68 10.34
N TYR A 680 -17.04 -16.25 9.15
CA TYR A 680 -15.83 -17.01 8.85
C TYR A 680 -15.42 -16.89 7.39
N ARG A 681 -14.11 -17.07 7.15
CA ARG A 681 -13.50 -17.23 5.83
C ARG A 681 -12.69 -18.51 5.83
N ARG A 682 -12.88 -19.36 4.85
CA ARG A 682 -12.08 -20.57 4.67
C ARG A 682 -11.79 -20.80 3.21
N GLY A 683 -10.66 -21.41 2.89
CA GLY A 683 -10.33 -21.66 1.50
C GLY A 683 -9.05 -22.44 1.31
N LEU A 684 -8.89 -22.83 0.03
CA LEU A 684 -7.68 -23.44 -0.52
C LEU A 684 -7.05 -22.49 -1.52
N GLU A 685 -5.76 -22.33 -1.42
CA GLU A 685 -4.95 -21.52 -2.32
C GLU A 685 -3.89 -22.40 -2.96
N PHE A 686 -3.82 -22.36 -4.27
CA PHE A 686 -2.83 -23.07 -5.08
C PHE A 686 -1.98 -22.01 -5.77
N GLU A 687 -0.67 -22.18 -5.76
CA GLU A 687 0.24 -21.36 -6.54
C GLU A 687 1.39 -22.20 -7.06
N GLY A 688 1.94 -21.83 -8.20
CA GLY A 688 3.05 -22.57 -8.75
C GLY A 688 3.75 -21.86 -9.89
N GLN A 689 4.93 -22.36 -10.16
CA GLN A 689 5.76 -22.02 -11.31
C GLN A 689 6.23 -23.30 -11.96
N TYR A 690 6.11 -23.35 -13.28
CA TYR A 690 6.64 -24.42 -14.10
C TYR A 690 7.56 -23.85 -15.16
N VAL A 691 8.77 -24.38 -15.26
CA VAL A 691 9.79 -24.00 -16.26
C VAL A 691 9.46 -24.70 -17.56
N LEU A 692 8.89 -23.96 -18.52
CA LEU A 692 8.59 -24.49 -19.86
C LEU A 692 9.87 -24.65 -20.70
N TRP A 693 10.80 -23.71 -20.55
CA TRP A 693 12.06 -23.71 -21.26
C TRP A 693 13.09 -22.85 -20.52
N GLN A 694 14.35 -23.30 -20.54
CA GLN A 694 15.47 -22.49 -20.08
C GLN A 694 16.77 -22.90 -20.80
N LYS A 695 17.64 -21.90 -21.02
CA LYS A 695 18.95 -22.09 -21.64
C LYS A 695 19.93 -21.04 -21.09
N ASP A 696 21.04 -21.50 -20.55
CA ASP A 696 22.13 -20.63 -20.13
C ASP A 696 23.05 -20.37 -21.35
N TYR A 697 23.53 -19.14 -21.46
CA TYR A 697 24.51 -18.76 -22.48
C TYR A 697 25.64 -17.95 -21.85
N ALA A 698 26.86 -18.19 -22.33
CA ALA A 698 28.03 -17.46 -21.88
C ALA A 698 27.98 -16.01 -22.41
N VAL A 699 28.23 -15.06 -21.56
CA VAL A 699 28.39 -13.66 -21.95
C VAL A 699 29.87 -13.47 -22.37
N ALA A 700 30.09 -13.03 -23.62
CA ALA A 700 31.42 -12.79 -24.13
C ALA A 700 32.21 -11.85 -23.19
N ASN A 701 33.45 -12.24 -22.84
CA ASN A 701 34.32 -11.51 -21.94
C ASN A 701 33.96 -11.46 -20.45
N HIS A 702 32.97 -12.26 -19.98
CA HIS A 702 32.65 -12.36 -18.57
C HIS A 702 32.56 -13.83 -18.15
N SER A 703 33.02 -14.14 -16.94
CA SER A 703 32.96 -15.47 -16.35
C SER A 703 31.57 -15.84 -15.83
N HIS A 704 30.50 -15.11 -16.22
CA HIS A 704 29.14 -15.40 -15.79
C HIS A 704 28.24 -15.77 -16.98
N PHE A 705 27.26 -16.58 -16.67
CA PHE A 705 26.22 -17.01 -17.60
C PHE A 705 24.95 -16.20 -17.38
N GLU A 706 24.36 -15.73 -18.46
CA GLU A 706 23.00 -15.20 -18.43
C GLU A 706 22.00 -16.31 -18.82
N ARG A 707 20.81 -16.25 -18.26
CA ARG A 707 19.78 -17.25 -18.47
C ARG A 707 18.64 -16.68 -19.32
N ASN A 708 18.35 -17.39 -20.42
CA ASN A 708 17.06 -17.25 -21.09
C ASN A 708 16.07 -18.25 -20.46
N TYR A 709 14.83 -17.85 -20.27
CA TYR A 709 13.81 -18.74 -19.71
C TYR A 709 12.42 -18.36 -20.18
N LEU A 710 11.51 -19.32 -20.11
CA LEU A 710 10.07 -19.16 -20.21
C LEU A 710 9.43 -19.96 -19.08
N HIS A 711 8.74 -19.27 -18.19
CA HIS A 711 8.04 -19.84 -17.04
C HIS A 711 6.53 -19.66 -17.21
N LEU A 712 5.79 -20.70 -16.90
CA LEU A 712 4.36 -20.63 -16.62
C LEU A 712 4.20 -20.38 -15.13
N ILE A 713 3.51 -19.30 -14.76
CA ILE A 713 3.20 -18.96 -13.37
C ILE A 713 1.68 -18.93 -13.18
N GLY A 714 1.19 -19.39 -12.06
CA GLY A 714 -0.24 -19.41 -11.85
C GLY A 714 -0.63 -19.51 -10.39
N ASN A 715 -1.84 -19.05 -10.11
CA ASN A 715 -2.48 -19.25 -8.81
C ASN A 715 -3.99 -19.34 -8.95
N LEU A 716 -4.59 -20.04 -7.99
CA LEU A 716 -6.03 -20.20 -7.85
C LEU A 716 -6.38 -20.19 -6.38
N SER A 717 -7.36 -19.41 -6.01
CA SER A 717 -7.99 -19.46 -4.69
C SER A 717 -9.47 -19.83 -4.84
N VAL A 718 -9.89 -20.80 -4.04
CA VAL A 718 -11.30 -21.17 -3.88
C VAL A 718 -11.64 -21.00 -2.41
N SER A 719 -12.65 -20.18 -2.10
CA SER A 719 -12.97 -19.81 -0.73
C SER A 719 -14.46 -19.75 -0.47
N GLN A 720 -14.81 -19.80 0.80
CA GLN A 720 -16.14 -19.56 1.33
C GLN A 720 -16.04 -18.48 2.42
N ASN A 721 -16.85 -17.43 2.27
CA ASN A 721 -16.82 -16.23 3.12
C ASN A 721 -18.25 -15.95 3.58
N ILE A 722 -18.61 -16.30 4.83
CA ILE A 722 -20.01 -16.40 5.26
C ILE A 722 -20.23 -15.69 6.59
N ILE A 723 -21.39 -15.06 6.70
CA ILE A 723 -22.05 -14.63 7.93
C ILE A 723 -23.22 -15.58 8.13
N PRO A 724 -23.25 -16.46 9.16
CA PRO A 724 -24.35 -17.40 9.38
C PRO A 724 -25.71 -16.73 9.54
N ASN A 725 -25.76 -15.58 10.23
CA ASN A 725 -26.95 -14.78 10.41
C ASN A 725 -26.61 -13.31 10.19
N SER A 726 -26.93 -12.76 9.02
CA SER A 726 -26.73 -11.35 8.69
C SER A 726 -28.04 -10.59 8.93
N LYS A 727 -28.06 -9.75 9.95
CA LYS A 727 -29.20 -8.90 10.25
C LYS A 727 -29.01 -7.55 9.56
N VAL A 728 -29.94 -7.16 8.69
CA VAL A 728 -29.95 -5.88 7.98
C VAL A 728 -31.19 -5.10 8.36
N ALA A 729 -31.02 -3.86 8.77
CA ALA A 729 -32.12 -2.91 9.05
C ALA A 729 -32.32 -2.03 7.81
N TRP A 730 -33.47 -2.10 7.22
CA TRP A 730 -33.86 -1.27 6.07
C TRP A 730 -34.67 -0.08 6.56
N GLN A 731 -34.22 1.13 6.25
CA GLN A 731 -35.00 2.34 6.57
C GLN A 731 -36.25 2.37 5.70
N ASP A 732 -37.44 2.41 6.34
CA ASP A 732 -38.68 2.67 5.65
C ASP A 732 -39.05 4.17 5.76
N TYR A 733 -38.97 4.86 4.63
CA TYR A 733 -39.22 6.30 4.59
C TYR A 733 -40.72 6.68 4.67
N ALA A 734 -41.64 5.73 4.45
CA ALA A 734 -43.04 5.99 4.60
C ALA A 734 -43.47 5.98 6.09
N THR A 735 -42.91 5.07 6.86
CA THR A 735 -43.24 4.93 8.30
C THR A 735 -42.19 5.59 9.22
N GLY A 736 -40.99 5.89 8.72
CA GLY A 736 -39.88 6.37 9.52
C GLY A 736 -39.21 5.27 10.39
N ILE A 737 -39.73 4.04 10.37
CA ILE A 737 -39.32 2.93 11.24
C ILE A 737 -38.46 1.94 10.45
N PRO A 738 -37.25 1.58 10.91
CA PRO A 738 -36.45 0.59 10.21
C PRO A 738 -37.06 -0.81 10.33
N VAL A 739 -37.01 -1.59 9.23
CA VAL A 739 -37.46 -2.96 9.14
C VAL A 739 -36.28 -3.91 9.16
N ASP A 740 -36.20 -4.77 10.16
CA ASP A 740 -35.15 -5.77 10.32
C ASP A 740 -35.38 -7.02 9.47
N THR A 741 -34.40 -7.40 8.69
CA THR A 741 -34.40 -8.65 7.90
C THR A 741 -33.17 -9.48 8.25
N VAL A 742 -33.35 -10.80 8.42
CA VAL A 742 -32.25 -11.74 8.71
C VAL A 742 -31.99 -12.61 7.49
N TYR A 743 -30.78 -12.51 6.96
CA TYR A 743 -30.29 -13.35 5.87
C TYR A 743 -29.43 -14.49 6.42
N LYS A 744 -29.79 -15.74 6.08
CA LYS A 744 -29.05 -16.94 6.50
C LYS A 744 -27.89 -17.24 5.56
N ASN A 745 -26.73 -17.62 6.11
CA ASN A 745 -25.53 -17.96 5.36
C ASN A 745 -25.16 -16.90 4.31
N ALA A 746 -25.32 -15.64 4.65
CA ALA A 746 -25.06 -14.51 3.77
C ALA A 746 -23.58 -14.41 3.40
N PRO A 747 -23.22 -14.08 2.16
CA PRO A 747 -21.84 -13.83 1.78
C PRO A 747 -21.34 -12.55 2.46
N ILE A 748 -20.05 -12.56 2.86
CA ILE A 748 -19.40 -11.33 3.32
C ILE A 748 -19.16 -10.42 2.11
N ALA A 749 -19.55 -9.16 2.21
CA ALA A 749 -19.39 -8.17 1.15
C ALA A 749 -17.94 -8.12 0.60
N TYR A 750 -17.80 -7.89 -0.69
CA TYR A 750 -16.53 -7.77 -1.44
C TYR A 750 -15.60 -8.98 -1.33
N SER A 751 -16.13 -10.16 -1.03
CA SER A 751 -15.36 -11.38 -0.82
C SER A 751 -15.73 -12.44 -1.85
N PRO A 752 -15.10 -12.44 -3.05
CA PRO A 752 -15.40 -13.43 -4.08
C PRO A 752 -14.94 -14.83 -3.65
N ASN A 753 -15.68 -15.84 -4.09
CA ASN A 753 -15.37 -17.24 -3.77
C ASN A 753 -14.25 -17.82 -4.64
N ARG A 754 -13.93 -17.20 -5.76
CA ARG A 754 -12.88 -17.65 -6.69
C ARG A 754 -12.06 -16.47 -7.18
N VAL A 755 -10.74 -16.60 -7.11
CA VAL A 755 -9.78 -15.65 -7.69
C VAL A 755 -8.66 -16.46 -8.32
N ALA A 756 -8.30 -16.18 -9.57
CA ALA A 756 -7.24 -16.89 -10.26
C ALA A 756 -6.35 -15.91 -11.03
N ALA A 757 -5.10 -16.28 -11.23
CA ALA A 757 -4.19 -15.63 -12.15
C ALA A 757 -3.36 -16.68 -12.88
N LEU A 758 -3.08 -16.44 -14.17
CA LEU A 758 -2.21 -17.26 -14.99
C LEU A 758 -1.31 -16.31 -15.79
N GLY A 759 -0.03 -16.63 -15.86
CA GLY A 759 0.95 -15.80 -16.55
C GLY A 759 2.02 -16.59 -17.25
N LEU A 760 2.59 -15.99 -18.29
CA LEU A 760 3.80 -16.42 -18.97
C LEU A 760 4.87 -15.36 -18.75
N GLN A 761 5.96 -15.77 -18.10
CA GLN A 761 7.09 -14.91 -17.81
C GLN A 761 8.31 -15.40 -18.57
N GLY A 762 8.86 -14.57 -19.43
CA GLY A 762 10.01 -14.90 -20.24
C GLY A 762 11.13 -13.88 -20.15
N GLN A 763 12.36 -14.35 -20.21
CA GLN A 763 13.55 -13.54 -20.45
C GLN A 763 14.34 -14.14 -21.60
N ILE A 764 14.59 -13.34 -22.62
CA ILE A 764 15.40 -13.71 -23.78
C ILE A 764 16.43 -12.60 -23.99
N LYS A 765 17.69 -12.88 -23.63
CA LYS A 765 18.79 -11.90 -23.64
C LYS A 765 18.37 -10.65 -22.84
N LYS A 766 18.27 -9.49 -23.51
CA LYS A 766 17.95 -8.18 -22.91
C LYS A 766 16.45 -7.91 -22.81
N TRP A 767 15.61 -8.81 -23.34
CA TRP A 767 14.17 -8.68 -23.33
C TRP A 767 13.57 -9.45 -22.16
N ASN A 768 12.65 -8.81 -21.44
CA ASN A 768 11.81 -9.45 -20.44
C ASN A 768 10.35 -9.22 -20.82
N VAL A 769 9.56 -10.28 -20.84
CA VAL A 769 8.16 -10.27 -21.23
C VAL A 769 7.34 -10.93 -20.13
N LEU A 770 6.26 -10.27 -19.70
CA LEU A 770 5.30 -10.84 -18.78
C LEU A 770 3.90 -10.67 -19.36
N TRP A 771 3.24 -11.78 -19.65
CA TRP A 771 1.81 -11.85 -19.86
C TRP A 771 1.14 -12.29 -18.57
N LEU A 772 0.09 -11.61 -18.14
CA LEU A 772 -0.70 -11.95 -16.97
C LEU A 772 -2.19 -11.89 -17.30
N SER A 773 -2.94 -12.95 -17.03
CA SER A 773 -4.40 -12.97 -17.05
C SER A 773 -4.93 -13.14 -15.65
N LYS A 774 -5.88 -12.31 -15.24
CA LYS A 774 -6.53 -12.32 -13.94
C LYS A 774 -8.01 -12.60 -14.09
N TRP A 775 -8.53 -13.42 -13.20
CA TRP A 775 -9.97 -13.72 -13.11
C TRP A 775 -10.43 -13.51 -11.68
N VAL A 776 -11.54 -12.80 -11.51
CA VAL A 776 -12.19 -12.53 -10.23
C VAL A 776 -13.66 -12.93 -10.32
N GLY A 777 -14.11 -13.75 -9.38
CA GLY A 777 -15.51 -14.17 -9.27
C GLY A 777 -16.45 -13.04 -8.83
N ARG A 778 -17.75 -13.34 -8.75
CA ARG A 778 -18.78 -12.40 -8.29
C ARG A 778 -18.44 -11.84 -6.91
N GLN A 779 -18.64 -10.54 -6.73
CA GLN A 779 -18.47 -9.84 -5.46
C GLN A 779 -19.82 -9.21 -5.07
N PHE A 780 -20.37 -9.64 -3.95
CA PHE A 780 -21.56 -8.97 -3.38
C PHE A 780 -21.14 -7.64 -2.78
N LEU A 781 -21.93 -6.61 -2.96
CA LEU A 781 -21.63 -5.28 -2.43
C LEU A 781 -22.08 -5.11 -0.97
N ASP A 782 -23.06 -5.93 -0.55
CA ASP A 782 -23.55 -6.00 0.83
C ASP A 782 -23.58 -7.45 1.35
N ASN A 783 -24.17 -7.66 2.52
CA ASN A 783 -24.23 -8.95 3.20
C ASN A 783 -25.64 -9.57 3.10
N THR A 784 -26.34 -9.39 1.99
CA THR A 784 -27.67 -10.00 1.74
C THR A 784 -27.57 -11.26 0.86
N GLY A 785 -26.61 -11.31 -0.03
CA GLY A 785 -26.51 -12.36 -1.06
C GLY A 785 -27.37 -12.09 -2.30
N ASP A 786 -27.95 -10.91 -2.40
CA ASP A 786 -28.73 -10.50 -3.58
C ASP A 786 -27.79 -10.23 -4.77
N VAL A 787 -28.08 -10.92 -5.88
CA VAL A 787 -27.28 -10.83 -7.12
C VAL A 787 -27.37 -9.44 -7.75
N SER A 788 -28.50 -8.76 -7.62
CA SER A 788 -28.69 -7.40 -8.14
C SER A 788 -27.75 -6.39 -7.46
N ARG A 789 -27.30 -6.70 -6.25
CA ARG A 789 -26.34 -5.92 -5.45
C ARG A 789 -24.95 -6.53 -5.50
N SER A 790 -24.50 -6.89 -6.69
CA SER A 790 -23.19 -7.52 -6.85
C SER A 790 -22.47 -7.02 -8.09
N LEU A 791 -21.16 -7.12 -8.07
CA LEU A 791 -20.31 -6.95 -9.24
C LEU A 791 -20.21 -8.29 -9.98
N ASN A 792 -20.41 -8.26 -11.29
CA ASN A 792 -20.29 -9.45 -12.11
C ASN A 792 -18.85 -10.00 -12.11
N PRO A 793 -18.68 -11.32 -12.30
CA PRO A 793 -17.35 -11.88 -12.53
C PRO A 793 -16.66 -11.21 -13.72
N TYR A 794 -15.35 -11.03 -13.61
CA TYR A 794 -14.58 -10.41 -14.68
C TYR A 794 -13.23 -11.08 -14.89
N LYS A 795 -12.69 -10.89 -16.09
CA LYS A 795 -11.31 -11.24 -16.43
C LYS A 795 -10.67 -10.11 -17.23
N PHE A 796 -9.37 -9.92 -17.04
CA PHE A 796 -8.57 -9.04 -17.86
C PHE A 796 -7.17 -9.61 -18.05
N SER A 797 -6.46 -9.13 -19.05
CA SER A 797 -5.08 -9.56 -19.31
C SER A 797 -4.18 -8.34 -19.51
N GLU A 798 -2.96 -8.46 -19.06
CA GLU A 798 -1.91 -7.44 -19.21
C GLU A 798 -0.69 -8.04 -19.89
N LEU A 799 -0.03 -7.25 -20.73
CA LEU A 799 1.24 -7.57 -21.36
C LEU A 799 2.26 -6.49 -20.98
N THR A 800 3.36 -6.90 -20.39
CA THR A 800 4.50 -6.02 -20.09
C THR A 800 5.71 -6.48 -20.85
N VAL A 801 6.41 -5.55 -21.51
CA VAL A 801 7.65 -5.79 -22.24
C VAL A 801 8.69 -4.82 -21.73
N ASN A 802 9.85 -5.34 -21.33
CA ASN A 802 10.99 -4.54 -20.90
C ASN A 802 12.20 -4.90 -21.73
N TYR A 803 12.96 -3.91 -22.15
CA TYR A 803 14.25 -4.06 -22.80
C TYR A 803 15.28 -3.23 -22.07
N THR A 804 16.42 -3.82 -21.70
CA THR A 804 17.49 -3.10 -21.02
C THR A 804 18.81 -3.24 -21.77
N HIS A 805 19.39 -2.10 -22.14
CA HIS A 805 20.71 -2.01 -22.75
C HIS A 805 21.69 -1.41 -21.75
N LYS A 806 22.77 -2.12 -21.45
CA LYS A 806 23.90 -1.63 -20.65
C LYS A 806 25.04 -1.27 -21.58
N PHE A 807 25.54 -0.04 -21.46
CA PHE A 807 26.69 0.45 -22.20
C PHE A 807 27.99 0.09 -21.44
N ARG A 808 29.12 0.05 -22.14
CA ARG A 808 30.43 -0.19 -21.51
C ARG A 808 30.84 0.89 -20.52
N SER A 809 30.28 2.10 -20.62
CA SER A 809 30.47 3.23 -19.69
C SER A 809 29.81 3.03 -18.32
N GLY A 810 29.10 1.92 -18.07
CA GLY A 810 28.27 1.72 -16.88
C GLY A 810 26.86 2.36 -17.00
N THR A 811 26.60 3.19 -18.01
CA THR A 811 25.29 3.77 -18.31
C THR A 811 24.33 2.68 -18.78
N SER A 812 23.07 2.78 -18.45
CA SER A 812 22.02 1.89 -18.96
C SER A 812 20.79 2.65 -19.46
N LEU A 813 20.18 2.11 -20.50
CA LEU A 813 18.92 2.57 -21.05
C LEU A 813 17.92 1.42 -21.00
N ALA A 814 16.78 1.64 -20.35
CA ALA A 814 15.70 0.66 -20.31
C ALA A 814 14.43 1.24 -20.92
N PHE A 815 13.88 0.49 -21.86
CA PHE A 815 12.57 0.75 -22.44
C PHE A 815 11.55 -0.18 -21.81
N LYS A 816 10.39 0.34 -21.47
CA LYS A 816 9.29 -0.42 -20.88
C LYS A 816 8.00 -0.08 -21.61
N ALA A 817 7.19 -1.09 -21.91
CA ALA A 817 5.86 -0.94 -22.47
C ALA A 817 4.89 -1.86 -21.76
N GLN A 818 3.71 -1.35 -21.43
CA GLN A 818 2.64 -2.10 -20.80
C GLN A 818 1.34 -1.86 -21.57
N CYS A 819 0.70 -2.95 -22.00
CA CYS A 819 -0.66 -2.98 -22.52
C CYS A 819 -1.56 -3.55 -21.43
N ILE A 820 -2.42 -2.73 -20.87
CA ILE A 820 -3.35 -3.07 -19.80
C ILE A 820 -4.69 -3.39 -20.43
N ASN A 821 -5.35 -4.44 -19.93
CA ASN A 821 -6.63 -4.93 -20.47
C ASN A 821 -6.58 -5.20 -21.98
N VAL A 822 -5.63 -6.05 -22.38
CA VAL A 822 -5.30 -6.35 -23.80
C VAL A 822 -6.52 -6.65 -24.66
N PHE A 823 -7.52 -7.34 -24.13
CA PHE A 823 -8.75 -7.73 -24.85
C PHE A 823 -9.87 -6.71 -24.72
N SER A 824 -9.63 -5.54 -24.11
CA SER A 824 -10.63 -4.49 -23.91
C SER A 824 -11.88 -4.99 -23.18
N ALA A 825 -11.71 -5.89 -22.21
CA ALA A 825 -12.81 -6.39 -21.40
C ALA A 825 -13.48 -5.22 -20.65
N ARG A 826 -14.80 -5.20 -20.67
CA ARG A 826 -15.57 -4.23 -19.94
C ARG A 826 -15.86 -4.80 -18.54
N TYR A 827 -15.39 -4.14 -17.48
CA TYR A 827 -15.57 -4.62 -16.11
C TYR A 827 -15.49 -3.51 -15.08
N VAL A 828 -16.01 -3.81 -13.90
CA VAL A 828 -15.91 -2.98 -12.70
C VAL A 828 -15.21 -3.76 -11.60
N SER A 829 -14.31 -3.13 -10.85
CA SER A 829 -13.55 -3.76 -9.78
C SER A 829 -14.03 -3.38 -8.38
N ASN A 830 -14.81 -2.32 -8.28
CA ASN A 830 -15.31 -1.74 -7.04
C ASN A 830 -16.70 -1.14 -7.26
N GLY A 831 -17.45 -0.97 -6.19
CA GLY A 831 -18.77 -0.33 -6.18
C GLY A 831 -19.28 -0.23 -4.76
N TYR A 832 -20.45 0.37 -4.59
CA TYR A 832 -21.17 0.43 -3.33
C TYR A 832 -22.68 0.42 -3.61
N THR A 833 -23.48 0.17 -2.57
CA THR A 833 -24.94 0.09 -2.69
C THR A 833 -25.60 0.54 -1.39
N TRP A 834 -26.75 1.12 -1.50
CA TRP A 834 -27.69 1.24 -0.40
C TRP A 834 -29.08 0.82 -0.82
N GLY A 835 -29.91 0.54 0.18
CA GLY A 835 -31.31 0.19 -0.07
C GLY A 835 -32.20 0.75 1.04
N TYR A 836 -33.44 0.99 0.68
CA TYR A 836 -34.47 1.49 1.57
C TYR A 836 -35.85 0.95 1.15
N MET A 837 -36.84 1.11 2.01
CA MET A 837 -38.23 0.78 1.76
C MET A 837 -39.06 2.07 1.72
N TYR A 838 -40.20 2.02 1.07
CA TYR A 838 -41.18 3.10 1.06
C TYR A 838 -42.59 2.52 1.17
N GLY A 839 -43.02 2.15 2.41
CA GLY A 839 -44.35 1.63 2.74
C GLY A 839 -44.69 0.26 2.13
N SER A 840 -43.77 -0.36 1.42
CA SER A 840 -43.86 -1.72 0.87
C SER A 840 -42.75 -2.62 1.42
N ARG A 841 -42.89 -3.93 1.30
CA ARG A 841 -41.80 -4.86 1.63
C ARG A 841 -40.70 -4.91 0.55
N ASP A 842 -40.92 -4.21 -0.56
CA ASP A 842 -39.96 -4.17 -1.66
C ASP A 842 -38.83 -3.20 -1.32
N ILE A 843 -37.59 -3.65 -1.46
CA ILE A 843 -36.41 -2.86 -1.20
C ILE A 843 -36.04 -2.12 -2.49
N THR A 844 -36.20 -0.80 -2.47
CA THR A 844 -35.59 0.05 -3.49
C THR A 844 -34.09 0.06 -3.28
N GLN A 845 -33.35 -0.20 -4.35
CA GLN A 845 -31.89 -0.31 -4.28
C GLN A 845 -31.23 0.64 -5.27
N GLU A 846 -30.08 1.15 -4.86
CA GLU A 846 -29.21 1.96 -5.70
C GLU A 846 -27.80 1.36 -5.69
N VAL A 847 -27.21 1.21 -6.88
CA VAL A 847 -25.89 0.61 -7.07
C VAL A 847 -25.01 1.57 -7.87
N PHE A 848 -23.83 1.85 -7.33
CA PHE A 848 -22.81 2.67 -7.97
C PHE A 848 -21.54 1.85 -8.17
N VAL A 849 -20.91 2.03 -9.31
CA VAL A 849 -19.75 1.22 -9.72
C VAL A 849 -18.59 2.09 -10.19
N PHE A 850 -17.39 1.53 -10.13
CA PHE A 850 -16.16 2.17 -10.62
C PHE A 850 -15.65 1.43 -11.86
N PRO A 851 -16.02 1.90 -13.08
CA PRO A 851 -15.62 1.28 -14.33
C PRO A 851 -14.11 1.28 -14.50
N GLN A 852 -13.57 0.18 -15.00
CA GLN A 852 -12.15 0.08 -15.32
C GLN A 852 -11.91 0.35 -16.79
N ALA A 853 -10.73 0.93 -17.07
CA ALA A 853 -10.35 1.34 -18.41
C ALA A 853 -10.35 0.17 -19.39
N PRO A 854 -10.84 0.34 -20.63
CA PRO A 854 -10.63 -0.59 -21.72
C PRO A 854 -9.14 -0.72 -22.04
N ARG A 855 -8.77 -1.35 -23.15
CA ARG A 855 -7.36 -1.45 -23.56
C ARG A 855 -6.69 -0.07 -23.50
N ASN A 856 -5.59 -0.03 -22.74
CA ASN A 856 -4.82 1.19 -22.56
C ASN A 856 -3.33 0.89 -22.45
N PHE A 857 -2.49 1.90 -22.60
CA PHE A 857 -1.06 1.73 -22.76
C PHE A 857 -0.28 2.67 -21.85
N LEU A 858 0.83 2.20 -21.34
CA LEU A 858 1.88 2.97 -20.68
C LEU A 858 3.21 2.59 -21.30
N VAL A 859 4.01 3.61 -21.66
CA VAL A 859 5.35 3.44 -22.22
C VAL A 859 6.32 4.29 -21.43
N GLY A 860 7.48 3.75 -21.12
CA GLY A 860 8.47 4.47 -20.31
C GLY A 860 9.89 4.22 -20.78
N LEU A 861 10.73 5.21 -20.51
CA LEU A 861 12.15 5.22 -20.74
C LEU A 861 12.86 5.53 -19.43
N THR A 862 13.77 4.63 -19.01
CA THR A 862 14.65 4.84 -17.87
C THR A 862 16.07 5.04 -18.39
N TRP A 863 16.66 6.18 -18.10
CA TRP A 863 18.06 6.47 -18.39
C TRP A 863 18.84 6.58 -17.07
N ARG A 864 19.75 5.63 -16.85
CA ARG A 864 20.59 5.59 -15.66
C ARG A 864 22.04 5.80 -16.03
N PHE A 865 22.63 6.81 -15.44
CA PHE A 865 24.05 7.12 -15.52
C PHE A 865 24.73 6.59 -14.26
N SER A 866 25.62 5.62 -14.40
CA SER A 866 26.51 5.19 -13.35
C SER A 866 27.93 5.23 -13.91
N LYS A 867 28.90 5.66 -13.10
CA LYS A 867 30.30 5.60 -13.49
C LYS A 867 30.72 4.14 -13.34
N GLY A 868 31.16 3.52 -14.45
CA GLY A 868 31.72 2.18 -14.45
C GLY A 868 33.02 2.08 -13.67
#